data_5c3c156aa635a55e26e508e60fc0b589
#
_entry.id   5c3c156aa635a55e26e508e60fc0b589
#
_cell.length_a   1.000
_cell.length_b   1.000
_cell.length_c   1.000
_cell.angle_alpha   90.00
_cell.angle_beta   90.00
_cell.angle_gamma   90.00
#
_symmetry.space_group_name_H-M   'P 1'
#
loop_
_entity.id
_entity.type
_entity.pdbx_description
1 polymer ?
#
loop_
_entity_poly.entity_id
_entity_poly.type
_entity_poly.pdbx_seq_one_letter_code
_entity_poly.pdbx_strand_id
1 'polypeptide(L)'
;MSEVVPANNEADRIKRLDYYEIMDSQEEAMFDELTLLASQILDVPISYISLLDDQRQWFKSKVGLDVSETPIDISFCKHTIMGKEPLIVNDTLESETFKDNVFVTGELGARFYAGVPIMDLDNHAIGTFCAVDQKPRELTDKEKQLLKTMAKTAMSLISLRKSRLEAMKLAKAKEEFLSNMSHEIRTPLNAIIGFNDLLRKTTLTTTQSEYLDTIRTSSQTLKVIIDDVLDFSKLESDKIELELRPISLEALVDHVIKLQLPIANEKGVRLLKSLDAALPVYVLGDQTRLAQIFTNLISNAIKFTAKGLVELKAYVVEQDDFNSLVRFQVVDTGIGIPEENLDKIFERFTQADANTTRLYGGTGLGLSIVKGFTELMGGAVTVESTLGKGTTFTVELRFEHAEEEEIKIINNIDVAQVTSFIKGKEALVVEDNPHNQLLIKNYLNLWGVNCTIANNGEEGVQMVQNKTFDIIFMDLQMPVMDGFMATDIIRNKIKLETPIVGCSAHSLIGEKHKCLAIGMNDYVSKPYTEQELLSSILQFFTEKDKLQLLMTPDALVDESMEYSEKDEVAALLKSFDENFVEGFAAEIVEVFIRTIPAPLEEFKIALAQEDHETIKDKAHYFLGTFGALRIEKGRELSKTVEQAVQNQELEKSVVEGGKLYRFINSILTAFETVAVS
;
A
#
# COMPACT_ATOMS: atom_id res chain seq x y z
N MET A 1 34.33 -50.46 38.05
CA MET A 1 32.90 -50.27 38.16
C MET A 1 32.68 -48.88 38.73
N SER A 2 32.61 -47.85 37.90
CA SER A 2 32.35 -46.50 38.33
C SER A 2 30.83 -46.27 38.23
N GLU A 3 30.27 -45.84 39.35
CA GLU A 3 28.84 -45.57 39.55
C GLU A 3 28.28 -44.68 38.46
N VAL A 4 27.23 -45.17 37.84
CA VAL A 4 26.35 -44.42 36.95
C VAL A 4 25.65 -43.36 37.81
N VAL A 5 25.93 -42.10 37.55
CA VAL A 5 25.27 -40.97 38.18
C VAL A 5 23.79 -40.95 37.79
N PRO A 6 22.88 -40.69 38.70
CA PRO A 6 21.52 -41.16 38.67
C PRO A 6 20.55 -40.36 37.78
N ALA A 7 19.49 -41.07 37.42
CA ALA A 7 18.33 -40.71 36.58
C ALA A 7 17.59 -39.40 36.89
N ASN A 8 17.95 -38.64 37.90
CA ASN A 8 17.26 -37.40 38.26
C ASN A 8 17.66 -36.17 37.41
N ASN A 9 18.75 -36.28 36.62
CA ASN A 9 19.23 -35.11 35.81
C ASN A 9 18.86 -35.27 34.31
N GLU A 10 18.55 -36.48 33.83
CA GLU A 10 18.27 -36.70 32.40
C GLU A 10 16.91 -36.11 31.96
N ALA A 11 15.86 -36.31 32.77
CA ALA A 11 14.56 -35.71 32.48
C ALA A 11 14.61 -34.17 32.42
N ASP A 12 15.43 -33.54 33.29
CA ASP A 12 15.62 -32.09 33.29
C ASP A 12 16.46 -31.64 32.10
N ARG A 13 17.49 -32.41 31.73
CA ARG A 13 18.28 -32.17 30.52
C ARG A 13 17.42 -32.16 29.25
N ILE A 14 16.54 -33.18 29.10
CA ILE A 14 15.62 -33.27 27.95
C ILE A 14 14.65 -32.12 27.93
N LYS A 15 14.03 -31.73 29.07
CA LYS A 15 13.19 -30.54 29.15
C LYS A 15 13.91 -29.27 28.72
N ARG A 16 15.20 -29.14 29.08
CA ARG A 16 16.03 -28.01 28.65
C ARG A 16 16.32 -28.04 27.16
N LEU A 17 16.58 -29.20 26.56
CA LEU A 17 16.73 -29.37 25.13
C LEU A 17 15.45 -28.96 24.39
N ASP A 18 14.29 -29.43 24.87
CA ASP A 18 12.97 -29.05 24.31
C ASP A 18 12.69 -27.57 24.41
N TYR A 19 13.09 -26.94 25.53
CA TYR A 19 12.95 -25.48 25.70
C TYR A 19 13.61 -24.69 24.58
N TYR A 20 14.77 -25.10 24.06
CA TYR A 20 15.48 -24.40 22.99
C TYR A 20 14.84 -24.60 21.61
N GLU A 21 13.88 -25.52 21.45
CA GLU A 21 13.15 -25.77 20.17
C GLU A 21 14.11 -25.90 18.98
N ILE A 22 15.24 -26.58 19.19
CA ILE A 22 16.30 -26.68 18.18
C ILE A 22 16.34 -28.04 17.49
N MET A 23 15.82 -29.11 18.13
CA MET A 23 15.71 -30.44 17.51
C MET A 23 14.85 -30.34 16.24
N ASP A 24 15.22 -31.08 15.21
CA ASP A 24 14.54 -31.15 13.91
C ASP A 24 14.33 -29.76 13.22
N SER A 25 15.09 -28.75 13.62
CA SER A 25 15.05 -27.44 12.98
C SER A 25 15.81 -27.46 11.65
N GLN A 26 15.44 -26.53 10.76
CA GLN A 26 16.12 -26.38 9.46
C GLN A 26 17.60 -26.08 9.62
N GLU A 27 18.39 -26.37 8.59
CA GLU A 27 19.78 -25.97 8.49
C GLU A 27 19.92 -24.44 8.59
N GLU A 28 20.94 -23.99 9.29
CA GLU A 28 21.20 -22.56 9.51
C GLU A 28 22.70 -22.30 9.33
N ALA A 29 23.06 -21.44 8.38
CA ALA A 29 24.44 -21.17 7.96
C ALA A 29 25.41 -20.88 9.14
N MET A 30 24.91 -20.20 10.18
CA MET A 30 25.75 -19.86 11.35
C MET A 30 26.32 -21.09 12.10
N PHE A 31 25.60 -22.22 12.09
CA PHE A 31 26.10 -23.48 12.69
C PHE A 31 27.02 -24.21 11.73
N ASP A 32 26.72 -24.15 10.41
CA ASP A 32 27.52 -24.81 9.39
C ASP A 32 28.88 -24.15 9.21
N GLU A 33 28.93 -22.83 9.26
CA GLU A 33 30.19 -22.08 9.27
C GLU A 33 31.05 -22.42 10.49
N LEU A 34 30.44 -22.60 11.66
CA LEU A 34 31.16 -22.95 12.90
C LEU A 34 31.76 -24.36 12.83
N THR A 35 31.02 -25.35 12.31
CA THR A 35 31.53 -26.71 12.13
C THR A 35 32.58 -26.83 11.05
N LEU A 36 32.40 -26.07 9.94
CA LEU A 36 33.38 -25.99 8.87
C LEU A 36 34.71 -25.37 9.36
N LEU A 37 34.61 -24.27 10.11
CA LEU A 37 35.77 -23.60 10.71
C LEU A 37 36.53 -24.56 11.65
N ALA A 38 35.81 -25.34 12.48
CA ALA A 38 36.43 -26.33 13.35
C ALA A 38 37.17 -27.41 12.58
N SER A 39 36.56 -27.97 11.54
CA SER A 39 37.18 -28.96 10.66
C SER A 39 38.47 -28.42 10.03
N GLN A 40 38.46 -27.17 9.53
CA GLN A 40 39.62 -26.56 8.91
C GLN A 40 40.76 -26.24 9.89
N ILE A 41 40.43 -25.67 11.05
CA ILE A 41 41.48 -25.23 12.03
C ILE A 41 42.11 -26.45 12.70
N LEU A 42 41.30 -27.47 13.03
CA LEU A 42 41.80 -28.72 13.66
C LEU A 42 42.36 -29.71 12.63
N ASP A 43 42.22 -29.39 11.33
CA ASP A 43 42.61 -30.31 10.22
C ASP A 43 42.05 -31.73 10.42
N VAL A 44 40.72 -31.78 10.70
CA VAL A 44 40.01 -33.07 10.87
C VAL A 44 38.95 -33.23 9.77
N PRO A 45 38.76 -34.45 9.23
CA PRO A 45 37.80 -34.70 8.17
C PRO A 45 36.35 -34.58 8.64
N ILE A 46 36.09 -34.70 9.94
CA ILE A 46 34.74 -34.74 10.48
C ILE A 46 34.63 -33.80 11.68
N SER A 47 33.65 -32.88 11.61
CA SER A 47 33.24 -32.05 12.72
C SER A 47 31.73 -31.86 12.72
N TYR A 48 31.12 -31.78 13.89
CA TYR A 48 29.67 -31.63 13.97
C TYR A 48 29.20 -31.05 15.32
N ILE A 49 28.01 -30.47 15.26
CA ILE A 49 27.20 -30.14 16.43
C ILE A 49 26.08 -31.15 16.50
N SER A 50 26.03 -31.91 17.57
CA SER A 50 24.96 -32.85 17.81
C SER A 50 24.17 -32.53 19.07
N LEU A 51 22.86 -32.78 19.01
CA LEU A 51 21.92 -32.68 20.11
C LEU A 51 21.38 -34.07 20.42
N LEU A 52 21.18 -34.38 21.68
CA LEU A 52 20.84 -35.72 22.09
C LEU A 52 19.52 -35.72 22.86
N ASP A 53 18.50 -36.38 22.32
CA ASP A 53 17.30 -36.74 23.07
C ASP A 53 17.46 -38.09 23.81
N ASP A 54 16.39 -38.73 24.21
CA ASP A 54 16.39 -40.02 24.90
C ASP A 54 16.59 -41.25 23.98
N GLN A 55 16.44 -41.06 22.67
CA GLN A 55 16.48 -42.15 21.68
C GLN A 55 17.59 -41.98 20.64
N ARG A 56 17.89 -40.74 20.25
CA ARG A 56 18.79 -40.47 19.13
C ARG A 56 19.73 -39.28 19.40
N GLN A 57 20.78 -39.27 18.62
CA GLN A 57 21.68 -38.17 18.38
C GLN A 57 21.31 -37.54 17.04
N TRP A 58 20.87 -36.30 17.04
CA TRP A 58 20.54 -35.54 15.85
C TRP A 58 21.63 -34.49 15.58
N PHE A 59 22.00 -34.31 14.30
CA PHE A 59 23.07 -33.39 13.90
C PHE A 59 22.48 -32.07 13.43
N LYS A 60 22.67 -31.02 14.23
CA LYS A 60 22.27 -29.64 13.86
C LYS A 60 23.14 -29.11 12.74
N SER A 61 24.41 -29.44 12.72
CA SER A 61 25.38 -29.10 11.68
C SER A 61 26.47 -30.18 11.64
N LYS A 62 27.00 -30.44 10.45
CA LYS A 62 27.97 -31.53 10.24
C LYS A 62 28.84 -31.28 9.00
N VAL A 63 30.09 -31.65 9.10
CA VAL A 63 31.08 -31.75 8.01
C VAL A 63 31.61 -33.14 7.96
N GLY A 64 31.67 -33.77 6.80
CA GLY A 64 32.22 -35.12 6.60
C GLY A 64 31.32 -36.27 7.07
N LEU A 65 30.02 -36.04 7.26
CA LEU A 65 29.02 -37.02 7.59
C LEU A 65 27.79 -36.89 6.67
N ASP A 66 27.30 -38.04 6.14
CA ASP A 66 26.14 -38.06 5.25
C ASP A 66 24.80 -38.32 5.99
N VAL A 67 24.85 -38.75 7.26
CA VAL A 67 23.67 -39.07 8.06
C VAL A 67 23.17 -37.82 8.83
N SER A 68 21.85 -37.70 9.02
CA SER A 68 21.23 -36.60 9.80
C SER A 68 21.03 -36.94 11.27
N GLU A 69 21.01 -38.23 11.62
CA GLU A 69 20.83 -38.72 12.99
C GLU A 69 21.39 -40.11 13.14
N THR A 70 21.61 -40.53 14.38
CA THR A 70 22.03 -41.91 14.73
C THR A 70 21.37 -42.33 16.04
N PRO A 71 21.16 -43.64 16.28
CA PRO A 71 20.72 -44.12 17.59
C PRO A 71 21.67 -43.68 18.71
N ILE A 72 21.13 -43.31 19.86
CA ILE A 72 21.90 -42.81 20.99
C ILE A 72 22.89 -43.88 21.54
N ASP A 73 22.54 -45.15 21.43
CA ASP A 73 23.34 -46.23 22.01
C ASP A 73 24.69 -46.44 21.35
N ILE A 74 24.83 -46.07 20.08
CA ILE A 74 26.11 -46.17 19.36
C ILE A 74 26.91 -44.86 19.39
N SER A 75 26.34 -43.79 20.00
CA SER A 75 26.90 -42.43 19.99
C SER A 75 28.06 -42.30 20.99
N PHE A 76 29.20 -41.76 20.55
CA PHE A 76 30.27 -41.28 21.45
C PHE A 76 29.79 -40.10 22.31
N CYS A 77 28.89 -39.27 21.76
CA CYS A 77 28.38 -38.08 22.40
C CYS A 77 27.55 -38.35 23.66
N LYS A 78 26.91 -39.54 23.72
CA LYS A 78 26.24 -40.01 24.94
C LYS A 78 27.19 -40.01 26.15
N HIS A 79 28.44 -40.41 25.97
CA HIS A 79 29.45 -40.42 27.03
C HIS A 79 29.95 -39.02 27.33
N THR A 80 30.01 -38.14 26.30
CA THR A 80 30.47 -36.76 26.48
C THR A 80 29.50 -35.94 27.33
N ILE A 81 28.16 -36.09 27.11
CA ILE A 81 27.16 -35.32 27.87
C ILE A 81 27.01 -35.75 29.33
N MET A 82 27.55 -36.91 29.72
CA MET A 82 27.57 -37.39 31.11
C MET A 82 28.57 -36.60 31.97
N GLY A 83 29.54 -35.94 31.35
CA GLY A 83 30.56 -35.08 31.99
C GLY A 83 30.40 -33.62 31.70
N LYS A 84 31.14 -32.77 32.44
CA LYS A 84 31.25 -31.31 32.19
C LYS A 84 32.53 -30.97 31.44
N GLU A 85 33.50 -31.86 31.44
CA GLU A 85 34.77 -31.70 30.76
C GLU A 85 34.77 -32.37 29.40
N PRO A 86 35.64 -31.94 28.47
CA PRO A 86 35.79 -32.57 27.18
C PRO A 86 36.14 -34.07 27.30
N LEU A 87 35.49 -34.90 26.53
CA LEU A 87 35.89 -36.32 26.33
C LEU A 87 36.83 -36.38 25.13
N ILE A 88 38.09 -36.72 25.37
CA ILE A 88 39.11 -36.87 24.32
C ILE A 88 39.60 -38.29 24.32
N VAL A 89 39.53 -38.94 23.16
CA VAL A 89 40.01 -40.32 22.94
C VAL A 89 41.03 -40.25 21.80
N ASN A 90 42.32 -40.38 22.16
CA ASN A 90 43.43 -40.22 21.22
C ASN A 90 43.53 -41.36 20.21
N ASP A 91 43.19 -42.60 20.63
CA ASP A 91 42.98 -43.77 19.77
C ASP A 91 41.79 -44.59 20.29
N THR A 92 40.75 -44.70 19.50
CA THR A 92 39.52 -45.42 19.88
C THR A 92 39.71 -46.92 19.95
N LEU A 93 40.66 -47.50 19.21
CA LEU A 93 40.99 -48.94 19.30
C LEU A 93 41.70 -49.32 20.62
N GLU A 94 42.36 -48.37 21.25
CA GLU A 94 42.98 -48.57 22.56
C GLU A 94 42.01 -48.34 23.72
N SER A 95 40.80 -47.83 23.42
CA SER A 95 39.79 -47.53 24.44
C SER A 95 38.94 -48.75 24.76
N GLU A 96 38.93 -49.16 26.00
CA GLU A 96 38.07 -50.26 26.49
C GLU A 96 36.57 -49.99 26.25
N THR A 97 36.17 -48.72 26.19
CA THR A 97 34.78 -48.25 26.00
C THR A 97 34.38 -48.24 24.53
N PHE A 98 35.30 -47.89 23.61
CA PHE A 98 34.95 -47.60 22.24
C PHE A 98 35.50 -48.53 21.19
N LYS A 99 36.45 -49.44 21.51
CA LYS A 99 37.13 -50.30 20.54
C LYS A 99 36.17 -51.17 19.71
N ASP A 100 35.03 -51.58 20.29
CA ASP A 100 34.02 -52.43 19.64
C ASP A 100 32.85 -51.62 19.05
N ASN A 101 32.89 -50.28 19.08
CA ASN A 101 31.85 -49.43 18.58
C ASN A 101 31.77 -49.50 17.05
N VAL A 102 30.55 -49.46 16.51
CA VAL A 102 30.29 -49.55 15.05
C VAL A 102 30.97 -48.42 14.25
N PHE A 103 31.15 -47.25 14.82
CA PHE A 103 31.87 -46.14 14.17
C PHE A 103 33.38 -46.36 14.14
N VAL A 104 33.93 -47.21 14.98
CA VAL A 104 35.35 -47.60 15.00
C VAL A 104 35.59 -48.79 14.08
N THR A 105 34.74 -49.80 14.15
CA THR A 105 34.91 -51.09 13.44
C THR A 105 34.30 -51.11 12.04
N GLY A 106 33.39 -50.16 11.73
CA GLY A 106 32.69 -50.03 10.47
C GLY A 106 33.39 -49.14 9.46
N GLU A 107 32.65 -48.72 8.41
CA GLU A 107 33.17 -47.92 7.29
C GLU A 107 33.74 -46.56 7.71
N LEU A 108 33.21 -45.94 8.77
CA LEU A 108 33.68 -44.63 9.25
C LEU A 108 35.14 -44.71 9.73
N GLY A 109 35.52 -45.82 10.37
CA GLY A 109 36.90 -46.07 10.83
C GLY A 109 37.42 -44.99 11.79
N ALA A 110 36.57 -44.44 12.65
CA ALA A 110 36.92 -43.37 13.58
C ALA A 110 38.01 -43.83 14.54
N ARG A 111 39.20 -43.21 14.49
CA ARG A 111 40.37 -43.52 15.37
C ARG A 111 40.58 -42.48 16.45
N PHE A 112 40.14 -41.24 16.23
CA PHE A 112 40.22 -40.16 17.15
C PHE A 112 38.83 -39.58 17.38
N TYR A 113 38.53 -39.21 18.62
CA TYR A 113 37.31 -38.49 18.99
C TYR A 113 37.63 -37.44 20.05
N ALA A 114 37.14 -36.24 19.82
CA ALA A 114 37.13 -35.15 20.81
C ALA A 114 35.74 -34.53 20.83
N GLY A 115 35.03 -34.67 21.94
CA GLY A 115 33.71 -34.09 22.15
C GLY A 115 33.72 -33.13 23.35
N VAL A 116 33.14 -31.98 23.16
CA VAL A 116 32.94 -30.98 24.23
C VAL A 116 31.44 -30.81 24.45
N PRO A 117 30.94 -30.99 25.70
CA PRO A 117 29.54 -30.80 25.99
C PRO A 117 29.12 -29.36 25.78
N ILE A 118 27.98 -29.14 25.11
CA ILE A 118 27.33 -27.86 24.96
C ILE A 118 26.44 -27.63 26.18
N MET A 119 26.94 -26.79 27.09
CA MET A 119 26.33 -26.53 28.39
C MET A 119 25.44 -25.30 28.34
N ASP A 120 24.21 -25.40 28.82
CA ASP A 120 23.34 -24.26 29.04
C ASP A 120 23.71 -23.47 30.30
N LEU A 121 22.99 -22.39 30.57
CA LEU A 121 23.22 -21.53 31.74
C LEU A 121 22.96 -22.22 33.08
N ASP A 122 22.12 -23.28 33.08
CA ASP A 122 21.77 -24.05 34.26
C ASP A 122 22.66 -25.32 34.42
N ASN A 123 23.74 -25.37 33.63
CA ASN A 123 24.70 -26.50 33.60
C ASN A 123 24.13 -27.85 33.14
N HIS A 124 23.15 -27.83 32.21
CA HIS A 124 22.70 -29.01 31.52
C HIS A 124 23.41 -29.16 30.18
N ALA A 125 23.93 -30.35 29.88
CA ALA A 125 24.55 -30.68 28.61
C ALA A 125 23.46 -31.03 27.59
N ILE A 126 23.08 -30.09 26.72
CA ILE A 126 22.02 -30.27 25.70
C ILE A 126 22.52 -31.00 24.45
N GLY A 127 23.82 -31.03 24.25
CA GLY A 127 24.44 -31.58 23.06
C GLY A 127 25.96 -31.58 23.18
N THR A 128 26.63 -31.78 22.04
CA THR A 128 28.10 -31.79 21.97
C THR A 128 28.60 -31.09 20.72
N PHE A 129 29.77 -30.48 20.83
CA PHE A 129 30.59 -30.06 19.71
C PHE A 129 31.73 -31.03 19.52
N CYS A 130 31.87 -31.63 18.35
CA CYS A 130 32.76 -32.77 18.15
C CYS A 130 33.72 -32.59 16.96
N ALA A 131 34.91 -33.19 17.11
CA ALA A 131 35.89 -33.41 16.07
C ALA A 131 36.29 -34.89 16.05
N VAL A 132 36.32 -35.50 14.86
CA VAL A 132 36.61 -36.93 14.65
C VAL A 132 37.61 -37.07 13.51
N ASP A 133 38.56 -38.03 13.67
CA ASP A 133 39.51 -38.37 12.62
C ASP A 133 39.62 -39.90 12.46
N GLN A 134 40.01 -40.30 11.29
CA GLN A 134 40.32 -41.71 10.95
C GLN A 134 41.76 -42.09 11.32
N LYS A 135 42.53 -41.20 11.93
CA LYS A 135 43.89 -41.38 12.44
C LYS A 135 43.95 -41.03 13.92
N PRO A 136 44.77 -41.78 14.71
CA PRO A 136 45.05 -41.37 16.09
C PRO A 136 45.61 -39.97 16.14
N ARG A 137 45.18 -39.19 17.12
CA ARG A 137 45.63 -37.81 17.36
C ARG A 137 45.82 -37.51 18.84
N GLU A 138 46.71 -36.59 19.11
CA GLU A 138 46.82 -35.95 20.42
C GLU A 138 46.63 -34.42 20.25
N LEU A 139 45.65 -33.86 20.95
CA LEU A 139 45.36 -32.43 20.88
C LEU A 139 46.30 -31.62 21.78
N THR A 140 46.80 -30.53 21.24
CA THR A 140 47.49 -29.49 22.03
C THR A 140 46.49 -28.79 22.94
N ASP A 141 47.01 -28.12 23.98
CA ASP A 141 46.14 -27.34 24.87
C ASP A 141 45.44 -26.16 24.19
N LYS A 142 46.01 -25.63 23.09
CA LYS A 142 45.34 -24.61 22.23
C LYS A 142 44.16 -25.21 21.51
N GLU A 143 44.26 -26.39 20.93
CA GLU A 143 43.17 -27.07 20.24
C GLU A 143 42.04 -27.48 21.18
N LYS A 144 42.40 -27.96 22.41
CA LYS A 144 41.39 -28.21 23.45
C LYS A 144 40.64 -26.95 23.84
N GLN A 145 41.36 -25.82 24.01
CA GLN A 145 40.73 -24.55 24.32
C GLN A 145 39.86 -24.05 23.16
N LEU A 146 40.28 -24.24 21.92
CA LEU A 146 39.51 -23.91 20.74
C LEU A 146 38.18 -24.67 20.70
N LEU A 147 38.20 -25.98 20.90
CA LEU A 147 36.97 -26.81 20.95
C LEU A 147 36.01 -26.35 22.07
N LYS A 148 36.56 -26.03 23.26
CA LYS A 148 35.77 -25.48 24.38
C LYS A 148 35.12 -24.12 23.97
N THR A 149 35.84 -23.29 23.26
CA THR A 149 35.31 -22.01 22.77
C THR A 149 34.20 -22.22 21.72
N MET A 150 34.40 -23.14 20.79
CA MET A 150 33.39 -23.48 19.77
C MET A 150 32.11 -24.04 20.39
N ALA A 151 32.21 -24.92 21.40
CA ALA A 151 31.04 -25.41 22.12
C ALA A 151 30.29 -24.28 22.85
N LYS A 152 30.98 -23.31 23.46
CA LYS A 152 30.37 -22.12 24.06
C LYS A 152 29.72 -21.22 23.00
N THR A 153 30.35 -21.05 21.84
CA THR A 153 29.81 -20.29 20.73
C THR A 153 28.54 -20.96 20.19
N ALA A 154 28.54 -22.28 20.03
CA ALA A 154 27.34 -23.05 19.63
C ALA A 154 26.19 -22.83 20.63
N MET A 155 26.44 -22.83 21.93
CA MET A 155 25.43 -22.54 22.95
C MET A 155 24.91 -21.11 22.84
N SER A 156 25.79 -20.13 22.60
CA SER A 156 25.38 -18.74 22.41
C SER A 156 24.48 -18.58 21.18
N LEU A 157 24.79 -19.26 20.07
CA LEU A 157 23.96 -19.28 18.87
C LEU A 157 22.59 -19.90 19.12
N ILE A 158 22.54 -21.04 19.85
CA ILE A 158 21.30 -21.70 20.26
C ILE A 158 20.41 -20.75 21.09
N SER A 159 21.02 -20.07 22.07
CA SER A 159 20.31 -19.11 22.94
C SER A 159 19.80 -17.89 22.15
N LEU A 160 20.60 -17.34 21.25
CA LEU A 160 20.21 -16.22 20.38
C LEU A 160 19.03 -16.61 19.47
N ARG A 161 19.11 -17.81 18.86
CA ARG A 161 18.04 -18.35 18.05
C ARG A 161 16.73 -18.46 18.84
N LYS A 162 16.78 -19.00 20.06
CA LYS A 162 15.60 -19.11 20.93
C LYS A 162 15.01 -17.75 21.25
N SER A 163 15.83 -16.80 21.69
CA SER A 163 15.37 -15.43 21.99
C SER A 163 14.73 -14.76 20.77
N ARG A 164 15.31 -14.96 19.57
CA ARG A 164 14.72 -14.44 18.32
C ARG A 164 13.35 -15.05 18.03
N LEU A 165 13.22 -16.39 18.19
CA LEU A 165 11.93 -17.07 17.99
C LEU A 165 10.86 -16.59 18.97
N GLU A 166 11.20 -16.40 20.24
CA GLU A 166 10.28 -15.89 21.25
C GLU A 166 9.86 -14.44 20.94
N ALA A 167 10.79 -13.58 20.55
CA ALA A 167 10.49 -12.22 20.14
C ALA A 167 9.54 -12.19 18.91
N MET A 168 9.77 -13.06 17.91
CA MET A 168 8.90 -13.19 16.74
C MET A 168 7.50 -13.69 17.12
N LYS A 169 7.39 -14.71 17.99
CA LYS A 169 6.09 -15.22 18.47
C LYS A 169 5.32 -14.13 19.21
N LEU A 170 6.00 -13.37 20.08
CA LEU A 170 5.38 -12.27 20.84
C LEU A 170 4.93 -11.12 19.92
N ALA A 171 5.76 -10.73 18.96
CA ALA A 171 5.40 -9.70 17.98
C ALA A 171 4.18 -10.10 17.16
N LYS A 172 4.13 -11.35 16.68
CA LYS A 172 2.97 -11.89 15.95
C LYS A 172 1.70 -11.93 16.79
N ALA A 173 1.78 -12.40 18.04
CA ALA A 173 0.64 -12.44 18.94
C ALA A 173 0.12 -11.02 19.26
N LYS A 174 1.03 -10.03 19.46
CA LYS A 174 0.67 -8.62 19.65
C LYS A 174 -0.11 -8.08 18.45
N GLU A 175 0.33 -8.38 17.25
CA GLU A 175 -0.30 -7.93 16.00
C GLU A 175 -1.69 -8.56 15.81
N GLU A 176 -1.81 -9.88 15.97
CA GLU A 176 -3.09 -10.59 15.87
C GLU A 176 -4.09 -10.06 16.91
N PHE A 177 -3.63 -9.79 18.13
CA PHE A 177 -4.46 -9.19 19.18
C PHE A 177 -4.98 -7.80 18.78
N LEU A 178 -4.10 -6.89 18.30
CA LEU A 178 -4.49 -5.54 17.90
C LEU A 178 -5.43 -5.55 16.68
N SER A 179 -5.17 -6.41 15.71
CA SER A 179 -6.05 -6.58 14.55
C SER A 179 -7.44 -7.04 14.95
N ASN A 180 -7.54 -8.11 15.78
CA ASN A 180 -8.80 -8.63 16.25
C ASN A 180 -9.56 -7.60 17.11
N MET A 181 -8.87 -6.91 18.02
CA MET A 181 -9.48 -5.88 18.86
C MET A 181 -10.05 -4.72 18.04
N SER A 182 -9.36 -4.32 16.97
CA SER A 182 -9.89 -3.28 16.07
C SER A 182 -11.19 -3.72 15.40
N HIS A 183 -11.26 -4.95 14.91
CA HIS A 183 -12.49 -5.49 14.32
C HIS A 183 -13.63 -5.53 15.35
N GLU A 184 -13.35 -6.06 16.53
CA GLU A 184 -14.33 -6.16 17.62
C GLU A 184 -14.84 -4.80 18.11
N ILE A 185 -14.03 -3.74 18.04
CA ILE A 185 -14.43 -2.37 18.40
C ILE A 185 -15.12 -1.67 17.22
N ARG A 186 -14.66 -1.89 15.98
CA ARG A 186 -15.21 -1.24 14.78
C ARG A 186 -16.65 -1.64 14.51
N THR A 187 -17.01 -2.90 14.72
CA THR A 187 -18.38 -3.42 14.50
C THR A 187 -19.43 -2.69 15.34
N PRO A 188 -19.35 -2.65 16.69
CA PRO A 188 -20.31 -1.90 17.49
C PRO A 188 -20.24 -0.39 17.25
N LEU A 189 -19.07 0.16 16.96
CA LEU A 189 -18.90 1.59 16.67
C LEU A 189 -19.61 2.00 15.37
N ASN A 190 -19.51 1.20 14.32
CA ASN A 190 -20.22 1.43 13.07
C ASN A 190 -21.74 1.33 13.28
N ALA A 191 -22.21 0.41 14.13
CA ALA A 191 -23.62 0.33 14.50
C ALA A 191 -24.09 1.61 15.23
N ILE A 192 -23.30 2.15 16.19
CA ILE A 192 -23.61 3.40 16.88
C ILE A 192 -23.70 4.56 15.90
N ILE A 193 -22.73 4.70 14.98
CA ILE A 193 -22.73 5.73 13.93
C ILE A 193 -23.96 5.57 13.03
N GLY A 194 -24.25 4.34 12.58
CA GLY A 194 -25.41 4.06 11.72
C GLY A 194 -26.75 4.40 12.37
N PHE A 195 -26.96 4.00 13.63
CA PHE A 195 -28.18 4.38 14.37
C PHE A 195 -28.28 5.87 14.63
N ASN A 196 -27.15 6.54 14.91
CA ASN A 196 -27.10 7.99 15.03
C ASN A 196 -27.57 8.67 13.74
N ASP A 197 -27.05 8.25 12.57
CA ASP A 197 -27.41 8.79 11.27
C ASP A 197 -28.89 8.50 10.92
N LEU A 198 -29.44 7.34 11.32
CA LEU A 198 -30.85 7.03 11.15
C LEU A 198 -31.76 7.93 12.02
N LEU A 199 -31.39 8.13 13.28
CA LEU A 199 -32.14 9.02 14.20
C LEU A 199 -32.16 10.46 13.70
N ARG A 200 -31.06 10.95 13.11
CA ARG A 200 -30.99 12.29 12.51
C ARG A 200 -31.95 12.52 11.34
N LYS A 201 -32.40 11.45 10.68
CA LYS A 201 -33.42 11.52 9.61
C LYS A 201 -34.86 11.62 10.13
N THR A 202 -35.07 11.49 11.45
CA THR A 202 -36.39 11.63 12.09
C THR A 202 -36.62 13.04 12.61
N THR A 203 -37.83 13.32 13.02
CA THR A 203 -38.15 14.61 13.69
C THR A 203 -37.51 14.66 15.08
N LEU A 204 -36.56 15.56 15.30
CA LEU A 204 -35.81 15.70 16.55
C LEU A 204 -36.12 17.02 17.22
N THR A 205 -36.06 17.03 18.56
CA THR A 205 -35.97 18.25 19.34
C THR A 205 -34.55 18.82 19.28
N THR A 206 -34.35 20.09 19.56
CA THR A 206 -33.02 20.73 19.58
C THR A 206 -32.05 19.98 20.50
N THR A 207 -32.48 19.63 21.69
CA THR A 207 -31.68 18.88 22.67
C THR A 207 -31.31 17.47 22.18
N GLN A 208 -32.21 16.78 21.49
CA GLN A 208 -31.89 15.49 20.88
C GLN A 208 -30.85 15.60 19.75
N SER A 209 -30.96 16.65 18.95
CA SER A 209 -29.94 16.94 17.88
C SER A 209 -28.56 17.16 18.51
N GLU A 210 -28.46 17.97 19.57
CA GLU A 210 -27.21 18.21 20.31
C GLU A 210 -26.58 16.91 20.86
N TYR A 211 -27.42 16.01 21.43
CA TYR A 211 -26.96 14.72 21.92
C TYR A 211 -26.43 13.85 20.78
N LEU A 212 -27.13 13.78 19.66
CA LEU A 212 -26.71 13.01 18.51
C LEU A 212 -25.42 13.56 17.87
N ASP A 213 -25.24 14.88 17.85
CA ASP A 213 -24.00 15.50 17.41
C ASP A 213 -22.82 15.14 18.32
N THR A 214 -23.06 15.12 19.64
CA THR A 214 -22.05 14.70 20.62
C THR A 214 -21.67 13.23 20.45
N ILE A 215 -22.67 12.36 20.30
CA ILE A 215 -22.43 10.92 20.07
C ILE A 215 -21.65 10.71 18.78
N ARG A 216 -22.01 11.37 17.68
CA ARG A 216 -21.32 11.28 16.38
C ARG A 216 -19.87 11.70 16.50
N THR A 217 -19.62 12.87 17.08
CA THR A 217 -18.26 13.40 17.27
C THR A 217 -17.40 12.46 18.10
N SER A 218 -17.94 11.95 19.20
CA SER A 218 -17.25 11.00 20.09
C SER A 218 -16.95 9.68 19.37
N SER A 219 -17.89 9.17 18.58
CA SER A 219 -17.73 7.94 17.81
C SER A 219 -16.69 8.10 16.70
N GLN A 220 -16.69 9.23 15.99
CA GLN A 220 -15.68 9.54 14.98
C GLN A 220 -14.29 9.68 15.59
N THR A 221 -14.17 10.34 16.75
CA THR A 221 -12.90 10.46 17.47
C THR A 221 -12.38 9.08 17.87
N LEU A 222 -13.24 8.20 18.40
CA LEU A 222 -12.83 6.83 18.78
C LEU A 222 -12.37 6.03 17.56
N LYS A 223 -13.04 6.17 16.40
CA LYS A 223 -12.64 5.54 15.15
C LYS A 223 -11.22 5.96 14.75
N VAL A 224 -10.93 7.26 14.75
CA VAL A 224 -9.59 7.79 14.42
C VAL A 224 -8.53 7.22 15.38
N ILE A 225 -8.83 7.15 16.69
CA ILE A 225 -7.91 6.59 17.70
C ILE A 225 -7.57 5.13 17.37
N ILE A 226 -8.56 4.32 17.03
CA ILE A 226 -8.38 2.90 16.71
C ILE A 226 -7.56 2.75 15.43
N ASP A 227 -7.88 3.51 14.40
CA ASP A 227 -7.17 3.47 13.13
C ASP A 227 -5.70 3.94 13.31
N ASP A 228 -5.43 4.99 14.10
CA ASP A 228 -4.08 5.44 14.47
C ASP A 228 -3.27 4.34 15.19
N VAL A 229 -3.88 3.64 16.15
CA VAL A 229 -3.21 2.54 16.90
C VAL A 229 -2.84 1.39 15.96
N LEU A 230 -3.73 1.05 15.02
CA LEU A 230 -3.46 0.01 14.03
C LEU A 230 -2.36 0.39 13.05
N ASP A 231 -2.44 1.60 12.49
CA ASP A 231 -1.42 2.09 11.55
C ASP A 231 -0.06 2.12 12.22
N PHE A 232 -0.02 2.58 13.47
CA PHE A 232 1.18 2.56 14.28
C PHE A 232 1.73 1.12 14.49
N SER A 233 0.87 0.16 14.84
CA SER A 233 1.28 -1.25 15.03
C SER A 233 1.85 -1.86 13.74
N LYS A 234 1.25 -1.53 12.59
CA LYS A 234 1.73 -1.97 11.27
C LYS A 234 3.07 -1.34 10.89
N LEU A 235 3.28 -0.06 11.21
CA LEU A 235 4.57 0.63 11.01
C LEU A 235 5.68 -0.02 11.85
N GLU A 236 5.38 -0.40 13.11
CA GLU A 236 6.35 -1.03 14.02
C GLU A 236 6.80 -2.42 13.54
N SER A 237 5.98 -3.11 12.77
CA SER A 237 6.25 -4.47 12.27
C SER A 237 6.84 -4.52 10.85
N ASP A 238 7.22 -3.38 10.25
CA ASP A 238 7.71 -3.25 8.86
C ASP A 238 6.80 -3.93 7.82
N LYS A 239 5.48 -3.98 8.08
CA LYS A 239 4.51 -4.69 7.22
C LYS A 239 3.72 -3.78 6.31
N ILE A 240 3.98 -2.47 6.33
CA ILE A 240 3.35 -1.56 5.39
C ILE A 240 4.13 -1.57 4.10
N GLU A 241 3.52 -2.06 3.05
CA GLU A 241 4.00 -1.90 1.69
C GLU A 241 3.34 -0.67 1.09
N LEU A 242 4.14 0.18 0.43
CA LEU A 242 3.65 1.38 -0.24
C LEU A 242 2.95 1.02 -1.55
N GLU A 243 1.80 1.60 -1.78
CA GLU A 243 1.09 1.47 -3.04
C GLU A 243 1.48 2.61 -3.99
N LEU A 244 2.58 2.42 -4.72
CA LEU A 244 3.07 3.43 -5.65
C LEU A 244 2.20 3.42 -6.92
N ARG A 245 1.52 4.57 -7.16
CA ARG A 245 0.69 4.83 -8.34
C ARG A 245 0.98 6.22 -8.87
N PRO A 246 0.73 6.49 -10.16
CA PRO A 246 0.75 7.85 -10.68
C PRO A 246 -0.27 8.72 -9.96
N ILE A 247 0.20 9.76 -9.27
CA ILE A 247 -0.64 10.71 -8.52
C ILE A 247 -0.32 12.15 -8.91
N SER A 248 -1.33 13.01 -8.90
CA SER A 248 -1.13 14.45 -8.99
C SER A 248 -1.00 15.05 -7.60
N LEU A 249 0.17 15.62 -7.30
CA LEU A 249 0.43 16.27 -6.02
C LEU A 249 -0.49 17.47 -5.80
N GLU A 250 -0.80 18.22 -6.87
CA GLU A 250 -1.75 19.34 -6.80
C GLU A 250 -3.16 18.87 -6.43
N ALA A 251 -3.68 17.84 -7.11
CA ALA A 251 -5.00 17.29 -6.83
C ALA A 251 -5.10 16.73 -5.41
N LEU A 252 -4.04 16.07 -4.93
CA LEU A 252 -3.95 15.56 -3.57
C LEU A 252 -4.01 16.68 -2.53
N VAL A 253 -3.21 17.76 -2.73
CA VAL A 253 -3.23 18.92 -1.84
C VAL A 253 -4.61 19.57 -1.83
N ASP A 254 -5.22 19.75 -3.01
CA ASP A 254 -6.57 20.31 -3.12
C ASP A 254 -7.62 19.49 -2.39
N HIS A 255 -7.54 18.18 -2.49
CA HIS A 255 -8.41 17.27 -1.77
C HIS A 255 -8.29 17.44 -0.25
N VAL A 256 -7.06 17.44 0.28
CA VAL A 256 -6.82 17.60 1.72
C VAL A 256 -7.27 18.98 2.21
N ILE A 257 -6.97 20.05 1.47
CA ILE A 257 -7.41 21.40 1.80
C ILE A 257 -8.95 21.47 1.85
N LYS A 258 -9.64 20.93 0.85
CA LYS A 258 -11.12 20.92 0.81
C LYS A 258 -11.73 20.20 2.02
N LEU A 259 -11.12 19.10 2.48
CA LEU A 259 -11.58 18.36 3.66
C LEU A 259 -11.38 19.15 4.96
N GLN A 260 -10.32 19.93 5.08
CA GLN A 260 -9.98 20.67 6.28
C GLN A 260 -10.60 22.09 6.33
N LEU A 261 -11.03 22.63 5.20
CA LEU A 261 -11.55 23.98 5.08
C LEU A 261 -12.79 24.27 5.96
N PRO A 262 -13.79 23.35 6.07
CA PRO A 262 -14.93 23.57 6.96
C PRO A 262 -14.52 23.73 8.44
N ILE A 263 -13.58 22.89 8.89
CA ILE A 263 -13.07 22.90 10.28
C ILE A 263 -12.30 24.20 10.55
N ALA A 264 -11.46 24.63 9.60
CA ALA A 264 -10.73 25.89 9.70
C ALA A 264 -11.67 27.08 9.75
N ASN A 265 -12.70 27.12 8.90
CA ASN A 265 -13.70 28.19 8.85
C ASN A 265 -14.52 28.28 10.14
N GLU A 266 -14.97 27.14 10.71
CA GLU A 266 -15.69 27.11 11.98
C GLU A 266 -14.86 27.72 13.12
N LYS A 267 -13.54 27.47 13.10
CA LYS A 267 -12.59 27.99 14.09
C LYS A 267 -12.13 29.42 13.79
N GLY A 268 -12.44 29.97 12.61
CA GLY A 268 -12.00 31.29 12.18
C GLY A 268 -10.51 31.37 11.81
N VAL A 269 -9.92 30.25 11.39
CA VAL A 269 -8.53 30.12 10.92
C VAL A 269 -8.53 30.15 9.39
N ARG A 270 -7.67 30.99 8.78
CA ARG A 270 -7.50 30.99 7.34
C ARG A 270 -6.62 29.82 6.91
N LEU A 271 -7.11 28.98 6.00
CA LEU A 271 -6.37 27.88 5.42
C LEU A 271 -6.01 28.20 3.97
N LEU A 272 -4.71 28.22 3.65
CA LEU A 272 -4.17 28.55 2.32
C LEU A 272 -3.32 27.40 1.78
N LYS A 273 -3.16 27.38 0.43
CA LYS A 273 -2.16 26.57 -0.26
C LYS A 273 -1.23 27.45 -1.10
N SER A 274 0.01 27.05 -1.24
CA SER A 274 1.02 27.69 -2.09
C SER A 274 1.85 26.61 -2.77
N LEU A 275 1.59 26.39 -4.06
CA LEU A 275 2.25 25.34 -4.84
C LEU A 275 3.18 25.98 -5.86
N ASP A 276 4.40 25.43 -5.99
CA ASP A 276 5.35 25.84 -7.00
C ASP A 276 4.89 25.36 -8.38
N ALA A 277 4.98 26.23 -9.38
CA ALA A 277 4.70 25.87 -10.77
C ALA A 277 5.68 24.84 -11.36
N ALA A 278 6.83 24.61 -10.71
CA ALA A 278 7.81 23.60 -11.09
C ALA A 278 7.48 22.20 -10.60
N LEU A 279 6.39 22.02 -9.80
CA LEU A 279 6.00 20.69 -9.33
C LEU A 279 5.69 19.77 -10.51
N PRO A 280 6.18 18.52 -10.51
CA PRO A 280 5.83 17.55 -11.54
C PRO A 280 4.32 17.29 -11.54
N VAL A 281 3.74 17.21 -12.73
CA VAL A 281 2.28 17.04 -12.90
C VAL A 281 1.82 15.70 -12.30
N TYR A 282 2.60 14.62 -12.55
CA TYR A 282 2.35 13.30 -12.00
C TYR A 282 3.65 12.67 -11.49
N VAL A 283 3.54 12.03 -10.33
CA VAL A 283 4.64 11.30 -9.68
C VAL A 283 4.16 9.94 -9.23
N LEU A 284 5.06 8.98 -9.09
CA LEU A 284 4.75 7.71 -8.44
C LEU A 284 4.73 7.90 -6.92
N GLY A 285 3.59 7.62 -6.29
CA GLY A 285 3.43 7.82 -4.85
C GLY A 285 2.22 7.11 -4.27
N ASP A 286 2.20 6.98 -2.93
CA ASP A 286 1.04 6.47 -2.19
C ASP A 286 0.14 7.63 -1.76
N GLN A 287 -0.95 7.82 -2.50
CA GLN A 287 -1.91 8.90 -2.27
C GLN A 287 -2.51 8.84 -0.86
N THR A 288 -2.80 7.66 -0.35
CA THR A 288 -3.44 7.46 0.95
C THR A 288 -2.52 7.89 2.09
N ARG A 289 -1.26 7.47 2.03
CA ARG A 289 -0.27 7.81 3.07
C ARG A 289 0.13 9.27 3.03
N LEU A 290 0.28 9.84 1.85
CA LEU A 290 0.51 11.29 1.70
C LEU A 290 -0.67 12.12 2.22
N ALA A 291 -1.91 11.74 1.89
CA ALA A 291 -3.10 12.40 2.42
C ALA A 291 -3.14 12.32 3.95
N GLN A 292 -2.75 11.19 4.54
CA GLN A 292 -2.71 10.99 5.99
C GLN A 292 -1.64 11.88 6.65
N ILE A 293 -0.44 11.99 6.06
CA ILE A 293 0.63 12.90 6.52
C ILE A 293 0.10 14.34 6.55
N PHE A 294 -0.44 14.83 5.42
CA PHE A 294 -0.89 16.21 5.33
C PHE A 294 -2.10 16.49 6.22
N THR A 295 -3.05 15.55 6.31
CA THR A 295 -4.22 15.68 7.21
C THR A 295 -3.79 15.78 8.67
N ASN A 296 -2.85 14.96 9.12
CA ASN A 296 -2.32 15.00 10.48
C ASN A 296 -1.62 16.33 10.79
N LEU A 297 -0.79 16.82 9.87
CA LEU A 297 -0.08 18.09 10.05
C LEU A 297 -1.03 19.29 10.03
N ILE A 298 -1.95 19.36 9.06
CA ILE A 298 -2.89 20.48 8.91
C ILE A 298 -3.91 20.49 10.06
N SER A 299 -4.45 19.34 10.46
CA SER A 299 -5.38 19.25 11.59
C SER A 299 -4.72 19.71 12.90
N ASN A 300 -3.45 19.33 13.14
CA ASN A 300 -2.67 19.84 14.27
C ASN A 300 -2.46 21.36 14.18
N ALA A 301 -2.09 21.87 13.02
CA ALA A 301 -1.91 23.30 12.80
C ALA A 301 -3.20 24.09 13.09
N ILE A 302 -4.37 23.63 12.56
CA ILE A 302 -5.68 24.24 12.84
C ILE A 302 -6.01 24.12 14.34
N LYS A 303 -5.74 22.96 14.96
CA LYS A 303 -6.01 22.71 16.36
C LYS A 303 -5.28 23.68 17.29
N PHE A 304 -4.04 23.98 17.04
CA PHE A 304 -3.18 24.82 17.88
C PHE A 304 -3.13 26.29 17.46
N THR A 305 -3.82 26.68 16.38
CA THR A 305 -4.02 28.06 15.97
C THR A 305 -5.39 28.55 16.44
N ALA A 306 -5.43 29.50 17.36
CA ALA A 306 -6.71 30.05 17.87
C ALA A 306 -7.34 31.05 16.85
N LYS A 307 -6.52 31.92 16.27
CA LYS A 307 -6.85 32.86 15.18
C LYS A 307 -5.59 33.07 14.38
N GLY A 308 -5.70 33.14 13.06
CA GLY A 308 -4.53 33.39 12.21
C GLY A 308 -4.57 32.61 10.90
N LEU A 309 -3.43 32.05 10.55
CA LEU A 309 -3.19 31.42 9.26
C LEU A 309 -2.59 30.03 9.43
N VAL A 310 -3.05 29.09 8.62
CA VAL A 310 -2.38 27.80 8.34
C VAL A 310 -2.15 27.74 6.84
N GLU A 311 -0.94 27.41 6.41
CA GLU A 311 -0.56 27.36 5.00
C GLU A 311 0.19 26.06 4.69
N LEU A 312 -0.28 25.33 3.67
CA LEU A 312 0.45 24.20 3.09
C LEU A 312 1.21 24.70 1.86
N LYS A 313 2.55 24.59 1.92
CA LYS A 313 3.44 24.91 0.80
C LYS A 313 4.03 23.65 0.22
N ALA A 314 4.20 23.61 -1.10
CA ALA A 314 4.98 22.56 -1.76
C ALA A 314 5.86 23.17 -2.85
N TYR A 315 7.14 22.81 -2.86
CA TYR A 315 8.10 23.27 -3.86
C TYR A 315 9.20 22.23 -4.12
N VAL A 316 9.76 22.30 -5.31
CA VAL A 316 10.84 21.43 -5.75
C VAL A 316 12.17 21.94 -5.19
N VAL A 317 12.91 21.07 -4.49
CA VAL A 317 14.24 21.37 -3.97
C VAL A 317 15.32 20.99 -4.98
N GLU A 318 15.16 19.81 -5.57
CA GLU A 318 16.04 19.24 -6.58
C GLU A 318 15.19 18.47 -7.59
N GLN A 319 15.57 18.51 -8.85
CA GLN A 319 14.90 17.78 -9.92
C GLN A 319 15.93 17.29 -10.93
N ASP A 320 15.80 16.05 -11.35
CA ASP A 320 16.49 15.46 -12.49
C ASP A 320 15.45 14.90 -13.50
N ASP A 321 15.91 14.21 -14.55
CA ASP A 321 15.04 13.70 -15.61
C ASP A 321 14.03 12.64 -15.12
N PHE A 322 14.31 11.98 -13.99
CA PHE A 322 13.54 10.84 -13.49
C PHE A 322 12.90 11.10 -12.12
N ASN A 323 13.49 11.99 -11.32
CA ASN A 323 13.11 12.19 -9.93
C ASN A 323 12.98 13.66 -9.56
N SER A 324 12.11 13.94 -8.61
CA SER A 324 12.02 15.24 -7.95
C SER A 324 12.07 15.09 -6.43
N LEU A 325 12.94 15.86 -5.76
CA LEU A 325 12.88 16.04 -4.32
C LEU A 325 11.91 17.19 -4.03
N VAL A 326 10.76 16.86 -3.45
CA VAL A 326 9.71 17.83 -3.12
C VAL A 326 9.70 18.07 -1.62
N ARG A 327 9.66 19.36 -1.25
CA ARG A 327 9.53 19.79 0.13
C ARG A 327 8.13 20.33 0.36
N PHE A 328 7.44 19.73 1.33
CA PHE A 328 6.14 20.18 1.82
C PHE A 328 6.32 20.86 3.16
N GLN A 329 5.71 22.03 3.35
CA GLN A 329 5.74 22.75 4.61
C GLN A 329 4.33 23.07 5.08
N VAL A 330 3.99 22.69 6.29
CA VAL A 330 2.78 23.13 6.97
C VAL A 330 3.18 24.19 7.97
N VAL A 331 2.79 25.44 7.69
CA VAL A 331 3.12 26.63 8.49
C VAL A 331 1.88 27.08 9.23
N ASP A 332 1.96 27.26 10.54
CA ASP A 332 0.91 27.82 11.35
C ASP A 332 1.39 29.06 12.14
N THR A 333 0.45 29.92 12.49
CA THR A 333 0.68 31.08 13.35
C THR A 333 0.11 30.86 14.76
N GLY A 334 0.19 29.62 15.24
CA GLY A 334 -0.36 29.19 16.51
C GLY A 334 0.51 29.49 17.72
N ILE A 335 0.29 28.73 18.79
CA ILE A 335 0.97 28.92 20.07
C ILE A 335 2.47 28.58 20.04
N GLY A 336 2.93 27.85 19.01
CA GLY A 336 4.30 27.35 18.93
C GLY A 336 4.61 26.25 19.94
N ILE A 337 5.83 25.69 19.84
CA ILE A 337 6.33 24.57 20.65
C ILE A 337 7.59 25.06 21.39
N PRO A 338 7.70 24.83 22.71
CA PRO A 338 8.94 25.10 23.46
C PRO A 338 10.12 24.27 22.91
N GLU A 339 11.31 24.87 22.88
CA GLU A 339 12.53 24.23 22.33
C GLU A 339 12.85 22.90 23.00
N GLU A 340 12.64 22.78 24.30
CA GLU A 340 12.84 21.54 25.10
C GLU A 340 11.94 20.37 24.70
N ASN A 341 10.88 20.63 23.93
CA ASN A 341 9.91 19.62 23.48
C ASN A 341 10.07 19.24 21.99
N LEU A 342 10.87 19.98 21.21
CA LEU A 342 11.00 19.77 19.77
C LEU A 342 11.47 18.34 19.41
N ASP A 343 12.42 17.80 20.15
CA ASP A 343 12.93 16.43 19.95
C ASP A 343 11.91 15.36 20.35
N LYS A 344 11.01 15.68 21.28
CA LYS A 344 10.09 14.72 21.88
C LYS A 344 8.72 14.63 21.17
N ILE A 345 8.35 15.62 20.38
CA ILE A 345 7.00 15.66 19.76
C ILE A 345 6.73 14.52 18.79
N PHE A 346 7.77 13.87 18.29
CA PHE A 346 7.67 12.68 17.44
C PHE A 346 7.69 11.37 18.23
N GLU A 347 7.95 11.44 19.56
CA GLU A 347 7.88 10.27 20.44
C GLU A 347 6.43 9.87 20.69
N ARG A 348 6.22 8.59 20.92
CA ARG A 348 4.93 7.93 21.10
C ARG A 348 4.22 8.41 22.34
N PHE A 349 2.92 8.67 22.26
CA PHE A 349 2.08 9.07 23.40
C PHE A 349 2.59 10.33 24.14
N THR A 350 3.52 11.06 23.53
CA THR A 350 4.07 12.29 24.11
C THR A 350 3.13 13.45 23.81
N GLN A 351 2.73 14.18 24.87
CA GLN A 351 1.94 15.39 24.81
C GLN A 351 2.65 16.46 25.60
N ALA A 352 2.75 17.65 25.02
CA ALA A 352 3.63 18.73 25.54
C ALA A 352 3.28 19.23 26.95
N ASP A 353 2.01 19.04 27.44
CA ASP A 353 1.61 19.45 28.81
C ASP A 353 0.27 18.82 29.23
N ALA A 354 0.14 18.45 30.52
CA ALA A 354 -1.10 17.93 31.10
C ALA A 354 -2.28 18.95 31.07
N ASN A 355 -2.00 20.24 30.95
CA ASN A 355 -3.00 21.29 30.83
C ASN A 355 -3.53 21.48 29.40
N THR A 356 -2.70 21.21 28.37
CA THR A 356 -3.11 21.24 26.95
C THR A 356 -3.99 20.03 26.62
N THR A 357 -3.83 18.91 27.30
CA THR A 357 -4.64 17.68 27.13
C THR A 357 -6.11 17.90 27.44
N ARG A 358 -6.44 18.71 28.44
CA ARG A 358 -7.83 19.03 28.81
C ARG A 358 -8.54 19.97 27.86
N LEU A 359 -7.79 20.81 27.14
CA LEU A 359 -8.34 21.84 26.24
C LEU A 359 -8.43 21.37 24.79
N TYR A 360 -7.53 20.51 24.35
CA TYR A 360 -7.39 20.20 22.91
C TYR A 360 -7.44 18.71 22.54
N GLY A 361 -7.36 17.75 23.49
CA GLY A 361 -7.45 16.31 23.24
C GLY A 361 -6.47 15.77 22.18
N GLY A 362 -6.29 14.45 22.08
CA GLY A 362 -5.52 13.82 21.02
C GLY A 362 -4.86 12.52 21.48
N THR A 363 -4.49 11.63 20.54
CA THR A 363 -3.86 10.33 20.82
C THR A 363 -2.38 10.43 21.19
N GLY A 364 -1.70 11.49 20.74
CA GLY A 364 -0.24 11.58 20.77
C GLY A 364 0.47 10.66 19.76
N LEU A 365 -0.29 10.06 18.83
CA LEU A 365 0.24 9.17 17.79
C LEU A 365 0.40 9.86 16.43
N GLY A 366 -0.35 10.93 16.15
CA GLY A 366 -0.39 11.53 14.80
C GLY A 366 0.98 11.95 14.27
N LEU A 367 1.85 12.59 15.08
CA LEU A 367 3.18 13.00 14.65
C LEU A 367 4.15 11.81 14.52
N SER A 368 4.03 10.79 15.36
CA SER A 368 4.83 9.56 15.21
C SER A 368 4.42 8.78 13.95
N ILE A 369 3.15 8.82 13.56
CA ILE A 369 2.65 8.26 12.29
C ILE A 369 3.19 9.06 11.09
N VAL A 370 3.16 10.40 11.17
CA VAL A 370 3.78 11.26 10.14
C VAL A 370 5.25 10.90 9.94
N LYS A 371 6.01 10.77 11.03
CA LYS A 371 7.43 10.39 10.97
C LYS A 371 7.60 9.01 10.35
N GLY A 372 6.85 8.00 10.82
CA GLY A 372 6.94 6.64 10.32
C GLY A 372 6.62 6.51 8.83
N PHE A 373 5.55 7.15 8.35
CA PHE A 373 5.24 7.14 6.91
C PHE A 373 6.26 7.91 6.08
N THR A 374 6.76 9.04 6.57
CA THR A 374 7.79 9.80 5.87
C THR A 374 9.08 8.97 5.73
N GLU A 375 9.52 8.31 6.80
CA GLU A 375 10.69 7.42 6.79
C GLU A 375 10.47 6.20 5.89
N LEU A 376 9.28 5.59 5.92
CA LEU A 376 8.91 4.47 5.04
C LEU A 376 8.97 4.87 3.56
N MET A 377 8.62 6.12 3.23
CA MET A 377 8.70 6.69 1.88
C MET A 377 10.12 7.18 1.53
N GLY A 378 11.13 6.89 2.35
CA GLY A 378 12.52 7.28 2.12
C GLY A 378 12.81 8.77 2.31
N GLY A 379 11.94 9.50 3.01
CA GLY A 379 12.05 10.93 3.26
C GLY A 379 12.44 11.28 4.69
N ALA A 380 12.34 12.57 5.01
CA ALA A 380 12.62 13.12 6.33
C ALA A 380 11.57 14.15 6.75
N VAL A 381 11.27 14.19 8.06
CA VAL A 381 10.41 15.23 8.65
C VAL A 381 11.18 16.02 9.69
N THR A 382 11.06 17.34 9.64
CA THR A 382 11.67 18.27 10.58
C THR A 382 10.65 19.28 11.09
N VAL A 383 10.98 19.94 12.19
CA VAL A 383 10.13 20.96 12.81
C VAL A 383 10.96 22.17 13.22
N GLU A 384 10.43 23.34 12.94
CA GLU A 384 10.93 24.63 13.43
C GLU A 384 9.78 25.34 14.14
N SER A 385 9.99 25.77 15.37
CA SER A 385 8.94 26.44 16.14
C SER A 385 9.50 27.49 17.08
N THR A 386 8.72 28.52 17.31
CA THR A 386 9.00 29.53 18.34
C THR A 386 7.72 29.75 19.15
N LEU A 387 7.82 29.63 20.44
CA LEU A 387 6.69 29.83 21.35
C LEU A 387 6.05 31.21 21.13
N GLY A 388 4.74 31.22 20.88
CA GLY A 388 3.95 32.44 20.61
C GLY A 388 4.05 32.98 19.18
N LYS A 389 4.83 32.34 18.27
CA LYS A 389 4.95 32.77 16.86
C LYS A 389 4.39 31.75 15.87
N GLY A 390 4.28 30.47 16.26
CA GLY A 390 3.80 29.40 15.42
C GLY A 390 4.82 28.30 15.15
N THR A 391 4.45 27.35 14.29
CA THR A 391 5.24 26.18 13.96
C THR A 391 5.30 25.97 12.45
N THR A 392 6.42 25.46 11.98
CA THR A 392 6.60 24.96 10.61
C THR A 392 7.06 23.50 10.67
N PHE A 393 6.21 22.60 10.19
CA PHE A 393 6.62 21.24 9.91
C PHE A 393 7.05 21.12 8.46
N THR A 394 8.21 20.53 8.23
CA THR A 394 8.77 20.30 6.90
C THR A 394 8.91 18.81 6.64
N VAL A 395 8.34 18.34 5.54
CA VAL A 395 8.43 16.98 5.04
C VAL A 395 9.14 17.01 3.69
N GLU A 396 10.21 16.25 3.54
CA GLU A 396 10.95 16.10 2.29
C GLU A 396 10.80 14.68 1.77
N LEU A 397 10.34 14.55 0.52
CA LEU A 397 10.12 13.26 -0.14
C LEU A 397 10.69 13.30 -1.55
N ARG A 398 11.34 12.21 -1.94
CA ARG A 398 11.79 12.00 -3.31
C ARG A 398 10.75 11.19 -4.05
N PHE A 399 10.31 11.70 -5.19
CA PHE A 399 9.34 11.06 -6.07
C PHE A 399 9.96 10.74 -7.41
N GLU A 400 9.67 9.56 -7.92
CA GLU A 400 9.93 9.18 -9.30
C GLU A 400 8.83 9.78 -10.20
N HIS A 401 9.20 10.28 -11.37
CA HIS A 401 8.23 10.81 -12.33
C HIS A 401 7.43 9.66 -12.94
N ALA A 402 6.12 9.83 -13.07
CA ALA A 402 5.29 8.84 -13.75
C ALA A 402 5.53 8.87 -15.26
N GLU A 403 5.56 7.71 -15.90
CA GLU A 403 5.74 7.61 -17.35
C GLU A 403 4.51 8.15 -18.11
N GLU A 404 4.73 8.73 -19.29
CA GLU A 404 3.63 9.29 -20.11
C GLU A 404 2.54 8.26 -20.47
N GLU A 405 2.89 6.99 -20.60
CA GLU A 405 1.94 5.92 -20.90
C GLU A 405 0.99 5.64 -19.73
N GLU A 406 1.48 5.70 -18.50
CA GLU A 406 0.68 5.56 -17.28
C GLU A 406 -0.25 6.76 -17.09
N ILE A 407 0.20 7.96 -17.44
CA ILE A 407 -0.57 9.21 -17.37
C ILE A 407 -1.73 9.20 -18.40
N LYS A 408 -1.52 8.65 -19.59
CA LYS A 408 -2.55 8.55 -20.63
C LYS A 408 -3.73 7.68 -20.22
N ILE A 409 -3.49 6.66 -19.40
CA ILE A 409 -4.56 5.80 -18.88
C ILE A 409 -5.45 6.57 -17.89
N ILE A 410 -4.88 7.47 -17.10
CA ILE A 410 -5.63 8.24 -16.07
C ILE A 410 -6.39 9.43 -16.68
N ASN A 411 -5.78 10.14 -17.65
CA ASN A 411 -6.36 11.37 -18.23
C ASN A 411 -7.37 11.12 -19.36
N ASN A 412 -7.38 9.94 -19.98
CA ASN A 412 -8.27 9.62 -21.09
C ASN A 412 -9.58 8.95 -20.68
N ILE A 413 -9.90 8.90 -19.39
CA ILE A 413 -11.21 8.43 -18.93
C ILE A 413 -12.22 9.59 -19.08
N ASP A 414 -12.69 9.83 -20.30
CA ASP A 414 -13.90 10.59 -20.50
C ASP A 414 -15.08 9.77 -19.94
N VAL A 415 -15.52 10.14 -18.75
CA VAL A 415 -16.59 9.45 -18.01
C VAL A 415 -17.84 9.30 -18.91
N ALA A 416 -18.12 10.26 -19.80
CA ALA A 416 -19.25 10.19 -20.72
C ALA A 416 -19.05 9.13 -21.81
N GLN A 417 -17.84 8.98 -22.35
CA GLN A 417 -17.55 7.91 -23.32
C GLN A 417 -17.61 6.54 -22.65
N VAL A 418 -17.02 6.42 -21.46
CA VAL A 418 -16.99 5.18 -20.71
C VAL A 418 -18.38 4.70 -20.33
N THR A 419 -19.22 5.58 -19.82
CA THR A 419 -20.59 5.23 -19.48
C THR A 419 -21.38 4.74 -20.71
N SER A 420 -21.06 5.20 -21.92
CA SER A 420 -21.69 4.69 -23.14
C SER A 420 -21.33 3.22 -23.42
N PHE A 421 -20.12 2.75 -23.09
CA PHE A 421 -19.67 1.37 -23.33
C PHE A 421 -20.18 0.37 -22.29
N ILE A 422 -20.35 0.80 -21.03
CA ILE A 422 -20.82 -0.08 -19.95
C ILE A 422 -22.34 -0.07 -19.81
N LYS A 423 -23.03 0.85 -20.47
CA LYS A 423 -24.49 0.98 -20.44
C LYS A 423 -25.17 -0.31 -20.91
N GLY A 424 -26.12 -0.81 -20.12
CA GLY A 424 -26.86 -2.03 -20.39
C GLY A 424 -26.14 -3.34 -20.05
N LYS A 425 -24.87 -3.27 -19.54
CA LYS A 425 -24.14 -4.43 -19.02
C LYS A 425 -24.79 -4.95 -17.74
N GLU A 426 -24.59 -6.24 -17.46
CA GLU A 426 -25.15 -6.94 -16.30
C GLU A 426 -24.06 -7.13 -15.24
N ALA A 427 -24.21 -6.51 -14.08
CA ALA A 427 -23.30 -6.66 -12.95
C ALA A 427 -23.95 -7.46 -11.81
N LEU A 428 -23.20 -8.39 -11.23
CA LEU A 428 -23.55 -9.05 -9.97
C LEU A 428 -22.76 -8.42 -8.84
N VAL A 429 -23.43 -8.00 -7.79
CA VAL A 429 -22.82 -7.48 -6.55
C VAL A 429 -23.13 -8.45 -5.43
N VAL A 430 -22.09 -9.08 -4.89
CA VAL A 430 -22.17 -10.02 -3.77
C VAL A 430 -21.62 -9.30 -2.53
N GLU A 431 -22.51 -8.89 -1.65
CA GLU A 431 -22.23 -8.01 -0.52
C GLU A 431 -23.28 -8.26 0.57
N ASP A 432 -22.88 -8.44 1.82
CA ASP A 432 -23.81 -8.71 2.93
C ASP A 432 -24.38 -7.44 3.59
N ASN A 433 -23.65 -6.31 3.42
CA ASN A 433 -24.04 -5.04 4.04
C ASN A 433 -24.97 -4.22 3.13
N PRO A 434 -26.25 -3.96 3.55
CA PRO A 434 -27.21 -3.22 2.74
C PRO A 434 -26.76 -1.80 2.36
N HIS A 435 -25.93 -1.13 3.15
CA HIS A 435 -25.43 0.20 2.83
C HIS A 435 -24.41 0.16 1.69
N ASN A 436 -23.52 -0.82 1.70
CA ASN A 436 -22.55 -1.04 0.63
C ASN A 436 -23.27 -1.47 -0.67
N GLN A 437 -24.26 -2.36 -0.56
CA GLN A 437 -25.11 -2.74 -1.67
C GLN A 437 -25.75 -1.50 -2.33
N LEU A 438 -26.32 -0.59 -1.54
CA LEU A 438 -26.96 0.63 -2.01
C LEU A 438 -25.95 1.56 -2.70
N LEU A 439 -24.75 1.69 -2.15
CA LEU A 439 -23.69 2.55 -2.69
C LEU A 439 -23.24 2.07 -4.07
N ILE A 440 -22.85 0.78 -4.22
CA ILE A 440 -22.45 0.21 -5.50
C ILE A 440 -23.61 0.29 -6.50
N LYS A 441 -24.83 -0.10 -6.09
CA LYS A 441 -25.99 -0.04 -6.93
C LYS A 441 -26.26 1.36 -7.47
N ASN A 442 -26.08 2.41 -6.66
CA ASN A 442 -26.25 3.79 -7.11
C ASN A 442 -25.21 4.16 -8.17
N TYR A 443 -23.94 3.84 -7.98
CA TYR A 443 -22.90 4.09 -9.00
C TYR A 443 -23.18 3.34 -10.29
N LEU A 444 -23.48 2.03 -10.22
CA LEU A 444 -23.80 1.22 -11.40
C LEU A 444 -25.03 1.75 -12.15
N ASN A 445 -26.07 2.16 -11.43
CA ASN A 445 -27.28 2.74 -12.03
C ASN A 445 -26.99 4.10 -12.70
N LEU A 446 -26.15 4.96 -12.11
CA LEU A 446 -25.71 6.23 -12.73
C LEU A 446 -25.03 5.99 -14.08
N TRP A 447 -24.29 4.90 -14.20
CA TRP A 447 -23.61 4.50 -15.44
C TRP A 447 -24.49 3.66 -16.38
N GLY A 448 -25.75 3.42 -16.03
CA GLY A 448 -26.68 2.63 -16.83
C GLY A 448 -26.40 1.13 -16.86
N VAL A 449 -25.63 0.61 -15.87
CA VAL A 449 -25.34 -0.81 -15.69
C VAL A 449 -26.44 -1.46 -14.85
N ASN A 450 -26.97 -2.60 -15.32
CA ASN A 450 -27.99 -3.36 -14.60
C ASN A 450 -27.37 -4.11 -13.42
N CYS A 451 -27.80 -3.82 -12.21
CA CYS A 451 -27.23 -4.37 -10.97
C CYS A 451 -28.16 -5.45 -10.37
N THR A 452 -27.61 -6.65 -10.18
CA THR A 452 -28.24 -7.74 -9.41
C THR A 452 -27.49 -7.89 -8.09
N ILE A 453 -28.19 -8.03 -6.96
CA ILE A 453 -27.59 -8.13 -5.62
C ILE A 453 -27.73 -9.57 -5.10
N ALA A 454 -26.66 -10.11 -4.51
CA ALA A 454 -26.63 -11.30 -3.69
C ALA A 454 -26.12 -10.93 -2.28
N ASN A 455 -26.72 -11.53 -1.23
CA ASN A 455 -26.44 -11.16 0.16
C ASN A 455 -25.28 -11.97 0.81
N ASN A 456 -24.76 -12.96 0.10
CA ASN A 456 -23.63 -13.79 0.55
C ASN A 456 -23.05 -14.56 -0.64
N GLY A 457 -21.92 -15.22 -0.44
CA GLY A 457 -21.24 -15.97 -1.49
C GLY A 457 -22.06 -17.14 -2.06
N GLU A 458 -22.90 -17.79 -1.24
CA GLU A 458 -23.73 -18.91 -1.70
C GLU A 458 -24.81 -18.43 -2.68
N GLU A 459 -25.51 -17.36 -2.37
CA GLU A 459 -26.45 -16.71 -3.30
C GLU A 459 -25.76 -16.26 -4.59
N GLY A 460 -24.54 -15.66 -4.47
CA GLY A 460 -23.73 -15.28 -5.61
C GLY A 460 -23.44 -16.45 -6.54
N VAL A 461 -22.98 -17.57 -5.99
CA VAL A 461 -22.73 -18.80 -6.73
C VAL A 461 -23.99 -19.34 -7.40
N GLN A 462 -25.12 -19.33 -6.72
CA GLN A 462 -26.41 -19.76 -7.30
C GLN A 462 -26.86 -18.86 -8.46
N MET A 463 -26.66 -17.54 -8.34
CA MET A 463 -27.05 -16.58 -9.38
C MET A 463 -26.22 -16.73 -10.65
N VAL A 464 -24.89 -16.95 -10.56
CA VAL A 464 -24.05 -17.16 -11.75
C VAL A 464 -24.31 -18.47 -12.46
N GLN A 465 -24.93 -19.45 -11.80
CA GLN A 465 -25.38 -20.67 -12.45
C GLN A 465 -26.67 -20.47 -13.32
N ASN A 466 -27.49 -19.48 -12.94
CA ASN A 466 -28.78 -19.25 -13.53
C ASN A 466 -28.84 -18.08 -14.52
N LYS A 467 -27.90 -17.15 -14.43
CA LYS A 467 -27.81 -15.92 -15.22
C LYS A 467 -26.35 -15.58 -15.55
N THR A 468 -26.12 -15.08 -16.75
CA THR A 468 -24.82 -14.56 -17.17
C THR A 468 -24.65 -13.11 -16.71
N PHE A 469 -23.45 -12.78 -16.28
CA PHE A 469 -23.07 -11.43 -15.89
C PHE A 469 -21.81 -11.02 -16.66
N ASP A 470 -21.66 -9.73 -16.92
CA ASP A 470 -20.48 -9.17 -17.57
C ASP A 470 -19.36 -8.91 -16.56
N ILE A 471 -19.71 -8.63 -15.29
CA ILE A 471 -18.76 -8.41 -14.18
C ILE A 471 -19.38 -8.82 -12.84
N ILE A 472 -18.54 -9.24 -11.90
CA ILE A 472 -18.93 -9.61 -10.54
C ILE A 472 -18.12 -8.80 -9.55
N PHE A 473 -18.77 -8.05 -8.66
CA PHE A 473 -18.17 -7.45 -7.48
C PHE A 473 -18.39 -8.37 -6.30
N MET A 474 -17.32 -8.83 -5.67
CA MET A 474 -17.33 -9.87 -4.64
C MET A 474 -16.73 -9.35 -3.34
N ASP A 475 -17.55 -9.19 -2.30
CA ASP A 475 -17.03 -8.96 -0.95
C ASP A 475 -16.22 -10.17 -0.48
N LEU A 476 -15.06 -9.91 0.11
CA LEU A 476 -14.18 -10.98 0.61
C LEU A 476 -14.68 -11.58 1.92
N GLN A 477 -15.34 -10.80 2.77
CA GLN A 477 -15.74 -11.19 4.11
C GLN A 477 -17.27 -11.12 4.26
N MET A 478 -17.92 -12.26 4.16
CA MET A 478 -19.38 -12.42 4.28
C MET A 478 -19.73 -13.64 5.11
N PRO A 479 -20.88 -13.63 5.80
CA PRO A 479 -21.42 -14.81 6.49
C PRO A 479 -21.83 -15.89 5.46
N VAL A 480 -21.99 -17.12 5.93
CA VAL A 480 -22.41 -18.32 5.19
C VAL A 480 -21.32 -18.82 4.25
N MET A 481 -20.90 -18.02 3.27
CA MET A 481 -19.82 -18.32 2.33
C MET A 481 -19.07 -17.03 2.03
N ASP A 482 -17.78 -17.01 2.30
CA ASP A 482 -16.90 -15.88 2.01
C ASP A 482 -16.57 -15.76 0.51
N GLY A 483 -16.01 -14.60 0.11
CA GLY A 483 -15.73 -14.33 -1.28
C GLY A 483 -14.61 -15.19 -1.88
N PHE A 484 -13.68 -15.68 -1.06
CA PHE A 484 -12.62 -16.58 -1.52
C PHE A 484 -13.21 -17.95 -1.90
N MET A 485 -14.05 -18.51 -1.02
CA MET A 485 -14.73 -19.79 -1.28
C MET A 485 -15.69 -19.67 -2.49
N ALA A 486 -16.44 -18.57 -2.58
CA ALA A 486 -17.33 -18.33 -3.71
C ALA A 486 -16.55 -18.25 -5.04
N THR A 487 -15.43 -17.52 -5.06
CA THR A 487 -14.56 -17.40 -6.23
C THR A 487 -13.96 -18.75 -6.63
N ASP A 488 -13.47 -19.54 -5.68
CA ASP A 488 -12.96 -20.90 -5.96
C ASP A 488 -14.01 -21.76 -6.64
N ILE A 489 -15.24 -21.74 -6.14
CA ILE A 489 -16.36 -22.48 -6.75
C ILE A 489 -16.66 -21.98 -8.15
N ILE A 490 -16.71 -20.67 -8.36
CA ILE A 490 -16.98 -20.05 -9.67
C ILE A 490 -15.90 -20.42 -10.69
N ARG A 491 -14.62 -20.36 -10.29
CA ARG A 491 -13.47 -20.65 -11.17
C ARG A 491 -13.25 -22.14 -11.40
N ASN A 492 -13.22 -22.94 -10.34
CA ASN A 492 -12.78 -24.33 -10.41
C ASN A 492 -13.91 -25.32 -10.65
N LYS A 493 -15.13 -25.06 -10.13
CA LYS A 493 -16.28 -25.99 -10.30
C LYS A 493 -17.19 -25.56 -11.44
N ILE A 494 -17.58 -24.28 -11.52
CA ILE A 494 -18.47 -23.76 -12.57
C ILE A 494 -17.68 -23.43 -13.85
N LYS A 495 -16.37 -23.12 -13.73
CA LYS A 495 -15.46 -22.77 -14.83
C LYS A 495 -15.89 -21.52 -15.59
N LEU A 496 -16.39 -20.52 -14.87
CA LEU A 496 -16.82 -19.25 -15.43
C LEU A 496 -15.64 -18.27 -15.47
N GLU A 497 -15.43 -17.60 -16.62
CA GLU A 497 -14.34 -16.64 -16.82
C GLU A 497 -14.76 -15.17 -16.62
N THR A 498 -16.04 -14.91 -16.30
CA THR A 498 -16.53 -13.55 -16.01
C THR A 498 -15.59 -12.83 -15.04
N PRO A 499 -15.17 -11.58 -15.33
CA PRO A 499 -14.32 -10.82 -14.42
C PRO A 499 -14.90 -10.72 -13.01
N ILE A 500 -14.08 -11.03 -12.00
CA ILE A 500 -14.42 -10.90 -10.58
C ILE A 500 -13.51 -9.84 -9.98
N VAL A 501 -14.10 -8.80 -9.41
CA VAL A 501 -13.41 -7.73 -8.66
C VAL A 501 -13.66 -7.96 -7.18
N GLY A 502 -12.60 -8.24 -6.42
CA GLY A 502 -12.68 -8.41 -4.97
C GLY A 502 -12.90 -7.06 -4.28
N CYS A 503 -13.84 -7.00 -3.33
CA CYS A 503 -14.10 -5.81 -2.50
C CYS A 503 -13.70 -6.12 -1.05
N SER A 504 -12.74 -5.38 -0.46
CA SER A 504 -12.27 -5.64 0.91
C SER A 504 -12.30 -4.39 1.79
N ALA A 505 -12.51 -4.60 3.08
CA ALA A 505 -12.36 -3.55 4.10
C ALA A 505 -10.88 -3.18 4.39
N HIS A 506 -9.92 -3.92 3.84
CA HIS A 506 -8.49 -3.72 4.09
C HIS A 506 -7.74 -3.50 2.79
N SER A 507 -6.97 -2.41 2.74
CA SER A 507 -6.05 -2.09 1.64
C SER A 507 -4.67 -2.78 1.83
N LEU A 508 -4.65 -4.09 2.14
CA LEU A 508 -3.39 -4.83 2.30
C LEU A 508 -2.98 -5.45 0.97
N ILE A 509 -1.77 -5.16 0.49
CA ILE A 509 -1.18 -5.76 -0.72
C ILE A 509 -1.20 -7.30 -0.64
N GLY A 510 -1.05 -7.86 0.56
CA GLY A 510 -1.20 -9.30 0.78
C GLY A 510 -2.60 -9.86 0.47
N GLU A 511 -3.67 -9.05 0.57
CA GLU A 511 -5.02 -9.47 0.17
C GLU A 511 -5.20 -9.42 -1.36
N LYS A 512 -4.65 -8.42 -2.02
CA LYS A 512 -4.64 -8.34 -3.48
C LYS A 512 -3.97 -9.58 -4.11
N HIS A 513 -2.79 -9.97 -3.60
CA HIS A 513 -2.11 -11.18 -4.06
C HIS A 513 -2.94 -12.45 -3.83
N LYS A 514 -3.64 -12.55 -2.70
CA LYS A 514 -4.56 -13.68 -2.43
C LYS A 514 -5.75 -13.69 -3.37
N CYS A 515 -6.35 -12.51 -3.65
CA CYS A 515 -7.45 -12.39 -4.60
C CYS A 515 -7.04 -12.85 -6.00
N LEU A 516 -5.90 -12.37 -6.49
CA LEU A 516 -5.38 -12.75 -7.81
C LEU A 516 -5.00 -14.24 -7.86
N ALA A 517 -4.40 -14.79 -6.81
CA ALA A 517 -3.99 -16.19 -6.73
C ALA A 517 -5.19 -17.17 -6.77
N ILE A 518 -6.36 -16.77 -6.27
CA ILE A 518 -7.58 -17.60 -6.28
C ILE A 518 -8.37 -17.44 -7.58
N GLY A 519 -7.95 -16.54 -8.49
CA GLY A 519 -8.58 -16.32 -9.79
C GLY A 519 -9.53 -15.12 -9.86
N MET A 520 -9.47 -14.18 -8.92
CA MET A 520 -10.05 -12.85 -9.10
C MET A 520 -9.20 -12.05 -10.11
N ASN A 521 -9.81 -11.10 -10.79
CA ASN A 521 -9.16 -10.34 -11.86
C ASN A 521 -8.65 -8.99 -11.38
N ASP A 522 -9.29 -8.42 -10.36
CA ASP A 522 -8.88 -7.16 -9.72
C ASP A 522 -9.40 -7.07 -8.30
N TYR A 523 -9.05 -5.96 -7.63
CA TYR A 523 -9.36 -5.73 -6.24
C TYR A 523 -9.60 -4.24 -5.98
N VAL A 524 -10.62 -3.91 -5.18
CA VAL A 524 -10.97 -2.54 -4.76
C VAL A 524 -11.13 -2.51 -3.24
N SER A 525 -10.51 -1.50 -2.60
CA SER A 525 -10.61 -1.32 -1.14
C SER A 525 -11.88 -0.56 -0.75
N LYS A 526 -12.53 -0.98 0.33
CA LYS A 526 -13.67 -0.25 0.93
C LYS A 526 -13.17 0.79 1.94
N PRO A 527 -13.72 1.99 2.02
CA PRO A 527 -14.77 2.54 1.15
C PRO A 527 -14.21 2.96 -0.22
N TYR A 528 -14.83 2.47 -1.30
CA TYR A 528 -14.44 2.79 -2.67
C TYR A 528 -15.07 4.10 -3.13
N THR A 529 -14.33 4.81 -3.97
CA THR A 529 -14.81 6.00 -4.69
C THR A 529 -15.45 5.60 -6.02
N GLU A 530 -16.22 6.53 -6.61
CA GLU A 530 -16.78 6.36 -7.94
C GLU A 530 -15.71 6.06 -9.00
N GLN A 531 -14.57 6.77 -8.91
CA GLN A 531 -13.46 6.63 -9.86
C GLN A 531 -12.76 5.27 -9.75
N GLU A 532 -12.56 4.75 -8.54
CA GLU A 532 -11.94 3.42 -8.34
C GLU A 532 -12.81 2.30 -8.90
N LEU A 533 -14.13 2.34 -8.66
CA LEU A 533 -15.06 1.37 -9.24
C LEU A 533 -15.11 1.46 -10.76
N LEU A 534 -15.15 2.69 -11.32
CA LEU A 534 -15.17 2.90 -12.76
C LEU A 534 -13.89 2.40 -13.42
N SER A 535 -12.72 2.68 -12.81
CA SER A 535 -11.43 2.21 -13.31
C SER A 535 -11.33 0.69 -13.31
N SER A 536 -11.83 0.02 -12.26
CA SER A 536 -11.83 -1.44 -12.19
C SER A 536 -12.74 -2.09 -13.24
N ILE A 537 -13.84 -1.42 -13.63
CA ILE A 537 -14.72 -1.89 -14.70
C ILE A 537 -14.03 -1.75 -16.06
N LEU A 538 -13.41 -0.60 -16.32
CA LEU A 538 -12.84 -0.25 -17.62
C LEU A 538 -11.76 -1.18 -18.12
N GLN A 539 -10.90 -1.65 -17.22
CA GLN A 539 -9.81 -2.54 -17.61
C GLN A 539 -10.30 -3.86 -18.25
N PHE A 540 -11.57 -4.27 -17.98
CA PHE A 540 -12.11 -5.51 -18.52
C PHE A 540 -12.91 -5.33 -19.82
N PHE A 541 -13.35 -4.11 -20.13
CA PHE A 541 -14.15 -3.83 -21.32
C PHE A 541 -13.39 -3.14 -22.45
N THR A 542 -12.14 -2.66 -22.22
CA THR A 542 -11.42 -1.83 -23.18
C THR A 542 -10.61 -2.58 -24.24
N GLU A 543 -10.14 -3.80 -24.01
CA GLU A 543 -9.27 -4.48 -24.99
C GLU A 543 -10.05 -5.10 -26.18
N LYS A 544 -11.21 -5.66 -25.97
CA LYS A 544 -12.04 -6.21 -27.04
C LYS A 544 -12.75 -5.14 -27.86
N ASP A 545 -13.19 -4.08 -27.20
CA ASP A 545 -13.95 -3.00 -27.82
C ASP A 545 -13.04 -1.98 -28.52
N LYS A 546 -11.78 -1.80 -28.09
CA LYS A 546 -10.77 -1.02 -28.84
C LYS A 546 -10.46 -1.58 -30.22
N LEU A 547 -10.41 -2.90 -30.36
CA LEU A 547 -10.22 -3.54 -31.67
C LEU A 547 -11.43 -3.37 -32.61
N GLN A 548 -12.64 -3.25 -32.07
CA GLN A 548 -13.86 -3.03 -32.83
C GLN A 548 -13.98 -1.57 -33.31
N LEU A 549 -13.46 -0.60 -32.52
CA LEU A 549 -13.39 0.82 -32.89
C LEU A 549 -12.33 1.11 -33.96
N LEU A 550 -11.26 0.29 -34.02
CA LEU A 550 -10.22 0.42 -35.06
C LEU A 550 -10.59 -0.29 -36.38
N MET A 551 -11.67 -1.08 -36.44
CA MET A 551 -12.06 -1.91 -37.59
C MET A 551 -13.39 -1.51 -38.26
N THR A 552 -14.00 -0.39 -37.91
CA THR A 552 -15.14 0.12 -38.67
C THR A 552 -14.74 1.28 -39.54
N PRO A 553 -14.53 1.04 -40.86
CA PRO A 553 -14.51 2.11 -41.83
C PRO A 553 -15.96 2.51 -42.11
N ASP A 554 -16.21 3.80 -42.14
CA ASP A 554 -17.34 4.45 -42.77
C ASP A 554 -18.68 3.69 -42.74
N ALA A 555 -19.50 4.00 -41.78
CA ALA A 555 -20.93 3.90 -42.00
C ALA A 555 -21.71 4.82 -41.07
N LEU A 556 -22.45 5.71 -41.69
CA LEU A 556 -23.61 6.42 -41.18
C LEU A 556 -23.36 7.74 -40.47
N VAL A 557 -23.32 8.76 -41.28
CA VAL A 557 -23.82 10.09 -40.94
C VAL A 557 -25.28 9.90 -40.47
N ASP A 558 -25.48 9.92 -39.17
CA ASP A 558 -26.80 10.00 -38.57
C ASP A 558 -27.07 11.49 -38.28
N GLU A 559 -28.11 12.01 -38.91
CA GLU A 559 -28.58 13.40 -38.79
C GLU A 559 -29.04 13.79 -37.33
N SER A 560 -28.86 12.92 -36.35
CA SER A 560 -29.22 13.14 -34.95
C SER A 560 -28.14 13.88 -34.11
N MET A 561 -26.95 14.21 -34.66
CA MET A 561 -25.88 14.92 -33.95
C MET A 561 -26.11 16.44 -33.80
N GLU A 562 -27.08 17.05 -34.40
CA GLU A 562 -27.41 18.47 -34.20
C GLU A 562 -27.97 18.80 -32.81
N TYR A 563 -28.38 17.82 -32.00
CA TYR A 563 -28.97 18.06 -30.68
C TYR A 563 -27.90 18.18 -29.56
N SER A 564 -26.74 17.55 -29.73
CA SER A 564 -25.69 17.50 -28.71
C SER A 564 -24.85 18.80 -28.58
N GLU A 565 -24.61 19.48 -29.72
CA GLU A 565 -23.73 20.68 -29.74
C GLU A 565 -24.43 21.93 -29.16
N LYS A 566 -25.73 22.05 -29.27
CA LYS A 566 -26.50 23.17 -28.67
C LYS A 566 -26.55 23.05 -27.14
N ASP A 567 -26.62 21.85 -26.61
CA ASP A 567 -26.64 21.60 -25.16
C ASP A 567 -25.26 21.83 -24.53
N GLU A 568 -24.16 21.49 -25.25
CA GLU A 568 -22.79 21.78 -24.79
C GLU A 568 -22.52 23.28 -24.75
N VAL A 569 -22.98 24.04 -25.75
CA VAL A 569 -22.80 25.52 -25.76
C VAL A 569 -23.68 26.20 -24.71
N ALA A 570 -24.91 25.70 -24.49
CA ALA A 570 -25.77 26.20 -23.41
C ALA A 570 -25.18 25.92 -22.02
N ALA A 571 -24.61 24.73 -21.84
CA ALA A 571 -23.87 24.36 -20.61
C ALA A 571 -22.61 25.22 -20.40
N LEU A 572 -21.89 25.53 -21.49
CA LEU A 572 -20.72 26.41 -21.48
C LEU A 572 -21.10 27.85 -21.06
N LEU A 573 -22.14 28.39 -21.66
CA LEU A 573 -22.63 29.75 -21.32
C LEU A 573 -23.12 29.81 -19.87
N LYS A 574 -23.82 28.77 -19.39
CA LYS A 574 -24.22 28.67 -17.99
C LYS A 574 -23.03 28.57 -17.05
N SER A 575 -21.97 27.88 -17.44
CA SER A 575 -20.74 27.82 -16.65
C SER A 575 -19.98 29.13 -16.56
N PHE A 576 -20.11 30.02 -17.56
CA PHE A 576 -19.58 31.38 -17.52
C PHE A 576 -20.35 32.26 -16.55
N ASP A 577 -21.69 32.19 -16.55
CA ASP A 577 -22.52 32.96 -15.61
C ASP A 577 -22.36 32.51 -14.16
N GLU A 578 -22.07 31.22 -13.91
CA GLU A 578 -21.85 30.67 -12.56
C GLU A 578 -20.46 30.99 -12.00
N ASN A 579 -19.45 31.20 -12.85
CA ASN A 579 -18.04 31.33 -12.43
C ASN A 579 -17.46 32.76 -12.59
N PHE A 580 -18.19 33.71 -13.21
CA PHE A 580 -17.74 35.06 -13.47
C PHE A 580 -18.80 36.11 -13.05
N VAL A 581 -18.43 37.40 -13.09
CA VAL A 581 -19.32 38.50 -12.74
C VAL A 581 -20.51 38.54 -13.70
N GLU A 582 -21.71 38.83 -13.20
CA GLU A 582 -22.94 38.93 -13.94
C GLU A 582 -22.80 39.85 -15.19
N GLY A 583 -23.10 39.32 -16.39
CA GLY A 583 -22.92 40.02 -17.66
C GLY A 583 -21.59 39.73 -18.41
N PHE A 584 -20.64 39.03 -17.82
CA PHE A 584 -19.35 38.73 -18.46
C PHE A 584 -19.48 37.72 -19.61
N ALA A 585 -20.42 36.77 -19.50
CA ALA A 585 -20.73 35.81 -20.57
C ALA A 585 -21.21 36.52 -21.86
N ALA A 586 -22.05 37.55 -21.74
CA ALA A 586 -22.52 38.33 -22.88
C ALA A 586 -21.39 39.10 -23.58
N GLU A 587 -20.46 39.66 -22.83
CA GLU A 587 -19.30 40.38 -23.37
C GLU A 587 -18.34 39.44 -24.12
N ILE A 588 -18.11 38.22 -23.60
CA ILE A 588 -17.32 37.18 -24.28
C ILE A 588 -17.96 36.75 -25.59
N VAL A 589 -19.26 36.49 -25.60
CA VAL A 589 -20.02 36.13 -26.79
C VAL A 589 -19.93 37.21 -27.85
N GLU A 590 -20.10 38.48 -27.47
CA GLU A 590 -19.99 39.62 -28.39
C GLU A 590 -18.60 39.75 -29.01
N VAL A 591 -17.55 39.60 -28.20
CA VAL A 591 -16.16 39.64 -28.67
C VAL A 591 -15.87 38.44 -29.60
N PHE A 592 -16.35 37.26 -29.30
CA PHE A 592 -16.15 36.05 -30.13
C PHE A 592 -16.84 36.22 -31.50
N ILE A 593 -18.11 36.63 -31.53
CA ILE A 593 -18.86 36.89 -32.77
C ILE A 593 -18.17 37.94 -33.63
N ARG A 594 -17.56 38.94 -33.02
CA ARG A 594 -16.89 40.02 -33.74
C ARG A 594 -15.51 39.64 -34.28
N THR A 595 -14.75 38.81 -33.57
CA THR A 595 -13.32 38.56 -33.84
C THR A 595 -13.03 37.28 -34.58
N ILE A 596 -13.88 36.24 -34.51
CA ILE A 596 -13.64 34.92 -35.09
C ILE A 596 -13.96 34.79 -36.56
N PRO A 597 -15.01 35.43 -37.14
CA PRO A 597 -15.40 35.20 -38.53
C PRO A 597 -14.27 35.41 -39.55
N ALA A 598 -13.47 36.45 -39.41
CA ALA A 598 -12.39 36.75 -40.35
C ALA A 598 -11.24 35.70 -40.31
N PRO A 599 -10.64 35.38 -39.15
CA PRO A 599 -9.66 34.31 -39.05
C PRO A 599 -10.21 32.94 -39.46
N LEU A 600 -11.49 32.67 -39.24
CA LEU A 600 -12.13 31.39 -39.60
C LEU A 600 -12.27 31.24 -41.11
N GLU A 601 -12.61 32.31 -41.86
CA GLU A 601 -12.70 32.28 -43.30
C GLU A 601 -11.29 32.16 -43.93
N GLU A 602 -10.28 32.86 -43.38
CA GLU A 602 -8.89 32.66 -43.80
C GLU A 602 -8.41 31.21 -43.58
N PHE A 603 -8.76 30.58 -42.44
CA PHE A 603 -8.45 29.18 -42.13
C PHE A 603 -9.12 28.24 -43.12
N LYS A 604 -10.38 28.47 -43.45
CA LYS A 604 -11.13 27.70 -44.45
C LYS A 604 -10.48 27.75 -45.84
N ILE A 605 -10.06 28.94 -46.25
CA ILE A 605 -9.33 29.13 -47.53
C ILE A 605 -8.00 28.37 -47.51
N ALA A 606 -7.25 28.47 -46.42
CA ALA A 606 -5.99 27.76 -46.25
C ALA A 606 -6.17 26.23 -46.29
N LEU A 607 -7.22 25.72 -45.66
CA LEU A 607 -7.55 24.28 -45.75
C LEU A 607 -7.86 23.84 -47.19
N ALA A 608 -8.62 24.66 -47.94
CA ALA A 608 -8.98 24.34 -49.34
C ALA A 608 -7.79 24.47 -50.30
N GLN A 609 -6.76 25.23 -49.93
CA GLN A 609 -5.56 25.43 -50.74
C GLN A 609 -4.37 24.60 -50.26
N GLU A 610 -4.57 23.82 -49.19
CA GLU A 610 -3.53 23.01 -48.51
C GLU A 610 -2.31 23.87 -48.12
N ASP A 611 -2.54 25.13 -47.74
CA ASP A 611 -1.51 26.04 -47.26
C ASP A 611 -1.21 25.76 -45.78
N HIS A 612 -0.27 24.83 -45.57
CA HIS A 612 0.06 24.29 -44.23
C HIS A 612 0.66 25.35 -43.27
N GLU A 613 1.34 26.37 -43.80
CA GLU A 613 1.88 27.45 -43.00
C GLU A 613 0.75 28.30 -42.40
N THR A 614 -0.19 28.73 -43.23
CA THR A 614 -1.39 29.46 -42.80
C THR A 614 -2.31 28.60 -41.92
N ILE A 615 -2.46 27.29 -42.22
CA ILE A 615 -3.21 26.35 -41.35
C ILE A 615 -2.61 26.33 -39.95
N LYS A 616 -1.29 26.22 -39.82
CA LYS A 616 -0.61 26.23 -38.52
C LYS A 616 -0.81 27.56 -37.77
N ASP A 617 -0.60 28.66 -38.44
CA ASP A 617 -0.73 30.01 -37.83
C ASP A 617 -2.14 30.28 -37.32
N LYS A 618 -3.17 29.87 -38.08
CA LYS A 618 -4.56 29.99 -37.64
C LYS A 618 -4.94 29.03 -36.53
N ALA A 619 -4.42 27.79 -36.58
CA ALA A 619 -4.59 26.84 -35.47
C ALA A 619 -3.99 27.41 -34.17
N HIS A 620 -2.81 28.02 -34.25
CA HIS A 620 -2.19 28.73 -33.10
C HIS A 620 -3.04 29.87 -32.58
N TYR A 621 -3.59 30.71 -33.46
CA TYR A 621 -4.52 31.77 -33.09
C TYR A 621 -5.73 31.21 -32.33
N PHE A 622 -6.36 30.14 -32.83
CA PHE A 622 -7.50 29.51 -32.17
C PHE A 622 -7.12 28.82 -30.86
N LEU A 623 -5.90 28.25 -30.76
CA LEU A 623 -5.38 27.66 -29.52
C LEU A 623 -5.34 28.72 -28.40
N GLY A 624 -4.84 29.91 -28.71
CA GLY A 624 -4.85 31.05 -27.77
C GLY A 624 -6.25 31.51 -27.40
N THR A 625 -7.15 31.63 -28.39
CA THR A 625 -8.54 32.03 -28.17
C THR A 625 -9.28 31.03 -27.26
N PHE A 626 -9.21 29.74 -27.55
CA PHE A 626 -9.86 28.72 -26.74
C PHE A 626 -9.20 28.57 -25.35
N GLY A 627 -7.90 28.85 -25.25
CA GLY A 627 -7.21 28.91 -23.98
C GLY A 627 -7.77 30.01 -23.07
N ALA A 628 -7.98 31.20 -23.62
CA ALA A 628 -8.57 32.33 -22.89
C ALA A 628 -10.04 32.08 -22.48
N LEU A 629 -10.78 31.38 -23.31
CA LEU A 629 -12.19 31.00 -23.09
C LEU A 629 -12.38 29.73 -22.31
N ARG A 630 -11.30 28.99 -21.94
CA ARG A 630 -11.33 27.69 -21.29
C ARG A 630 -12.14 26.61 -22.01
N ILE A 631 -12.18 26.67 -23.35
CA ILE A 631 -12.86 25.69 -24.21
C ILE A 631 -11.84 24.57 -24.55
N GLU A 632 -11.76 23.54 -23.70
CA GLU A 632 -10.75 22.49 -23.82
C GLU A 632 -10.77 21.77 -25.18
N LYS A 633 -11.95 21.37 -25.66
CA LYS A 633 -12.10 20.70 -26.97
C LYS A 633 -11.53 21.52 -28.12
N GLY A 634 -11.75 22.84 -28.11
CA GLY A 634 -11.17 23.76 -29.09
C GLY A 634 -9.65 23.85 -28.99
N ARG A 635 -9.12 23.85 -27.78
CA ARG A 635 -7.67 23.83 -27.51
C ARG A 635 -7.02 22.55 -28.06
N GLU A 636 -7.60 21.39 -27.77
CA GLU A 636 -7.10 20.08 -28.23
C GLU A 636 -7.08 19.98 -29.75
N LEU A 637 -8.19 20.33 -30.40
CA LEU A 637 -8.26 20.34 -31.87
C LEU A 637 -7.22 21.28 -32.48
N SER A 638 -7.07 22.49 -31.94
CA SER A 638 -6.07 23.45 -32.41
C SER A 638 -4.64 22.92 -32.25
N LYS A 639 -4.33 22.33 -31.11
CA LYS A 639 -3.02 21.73 -30.80
C LYS A 639 -2.73 20.55 -31.72
N THR A 640 -3.71 19.73 -32.01
CA THR A 640 -3.58 18.57 -32.91
C THR A 640 -3.24 19.00 -34.32
N VAL A 641 -3.86 20.07 -34.81
CA VAL A 641 -3.55 20.65 -36.15
C VAL A 641 -2.12 21.20 -36.19
N GLU A 642 -1.72 21.96 -35.17
CA GLU A 642 -0.33 22.47 -35.09
C GLU A 642 0.71 21.34 -35.09
N GLN A 643 0.49 20.32 -34.28
CA GLN A 643 1.39 19.16 -34.19
C GLN A 643 1.47 18.40 -35.51
N ALA A 644 0.35 18.20 -36.18
CA ALA A 644 0.34 17.53 -37.48
C ALA A 644 1.19 18.27 -38.52
N VAL A 645 1.12 19.62 -38.56
CA VAL A 645 1.99 20.41 -39.43
C VAL A 645 3.46 20.35 -39.01
N GLN A 646 3.75 20.44 -37.72
CA GLN A 646 5.13 20.36 -37.19
C GLN A 646 5.78 19.00 -37.47
N ASN A 647 5.02 17.92 -37.38
CA ASN A 647 5.49 16.55 -37.65
C ASN A 647 5.53 16.21 -39.16
N GLN A 648 5.24 17.17 -40.05
CA GLN A 648 5.13 17.00 -41.51
C GLN A 648 4.05 15.98 -41.93
N GLU A 649 3.03 15.74 -41.09
CA GLU A 649 1.85 14.90 -41.40
C GLU A 649 0.80 15.77 -42.17
N LEU A 650 1.11 16.15 -43.38
CA LEU A 650 0.40 17.18 -44.10
C LEU A 650 -1.08 16.83 -44.40
N GLU A 651 -1.36 15.60 -44.81
CA GLU A 651 -2.73 15.13 -45.05
C GLU A 651 -3.55 15.15 -43.74
N LYS A 652 -2.94 14.72 -42.63
CA LYS A 652 -3.59 14.75 -41.31
C LYS A 652 -3.89 16.16 -40.86
N SER A 653 -3.01 17.12 -41.15
CA SER A 653 -3.23 18.52 -40.78
C SER A 653 -4.47 19.13 -41.46
N VAL A 654 -4.77 18.74 -42.67
CA VAL A 654 -5.99 19.17 -43.40
C VAL A 654 -7.24 18.51 -42.84
N VAL A 655 -7.17 17.20 -42.52
CA VAL A 655 -8.31 16.45 -41.93
C VAL A 655 -8.67 17.01 -40.56
N GLU A 656 -7.67 17.15 -39.67
CA GLU A 656 -7.87 17.68 -38.32
C GLU A 656 -8.25 19.18 -38.37
N GLY A 657 -7.69 19.94 -39.30
CA GLY A 657 -8.10 21.31 -39.59
C GLY A 657 -9.56 21.41 -39.98
N GLY A 658 -10.05 20.48 -40.76
CA GLY A 658 -11.47 20.39 -41.12
C GLY A 658 -12.38 20.13 -39.91
N LYS A 659 -11.93 19.34 -38.94
CA LYS A 659 -12.65 19.13 -37.67
C LYS A 659 -12.66 20.41 -36.83
N LEU A 660 -11.52 21.06 -36.70
CA LEU A 660 -11.38 22.34 -35.99
C LEU A 660 -12.29 23.41 -36.59
N TYR A 661 -12.31 23.54 -37.93
CA TYR A 661 -13.17 24.49 -38.62
C TYR A 661 -14.65 24.25 -38.31
N ARG A 662 -15.13 23.01 -38.41
CA ARG A 662 -16.52 22.68 -38.08
C ARG A 662 -16.88 23.00 -36.65
N PHE A 663 -15.99 22.66 -35.71
CA PHE A 663 -16.17 22.95 -34.31
C PHE A 663 -16.27 24.43 -34.01
N ILE A 664 -15.40 25.26 -34.60
CA ILE A 664 -15.46 26.72 -34.43
C ILE A 664 -16.75 27.30 -35.03
N ASN A 665 -17.13 26.82 -36.19
CA ASN A 665 -18.33 27.29 -36.87
C ASN A 665 -19.64 26.91 -36.10
N SER A 666 -19.66 25.74 -35.43
CA SER A 666 -20.82 25.36 -34.62
C SER A 666 -20.94 26.24 -33.37
N ILE A 667 -19.83 26.60 -32.70
CA ILE A 667 -19.82 27.54 -31.58
C ILE A 667 -20.26 28.93 -32.04
N LEU A 668 -19.73 29.41 -33.15
CA LEU A 668 -20.09 30.72 -33.69
C LEU A 668 -21.59 30.83 -33.97
N THR A 669 -22.17 29.86 -34.64
CA THR A 669 -23.62 29.78 -34.94
C THR A 669 -24.47 29.73 -33.68
N ALA A 670 -24.03 28.99 -32.67
CA ALA A 670 -24.75 28.94 -31.41
C ALA A 670 -24.68 30.25 -30.62
N PHE A 671 -23.53 30.94 -30.63
CA PHE A 671 -23.37 32.25 -30.00
C PHE A 671 -24.19 33.33 -30.70
N GLU A 672 -24.26 33.32 -32.04
CA GLU A 672 -25.14 34.19 -32.81
C GLU A 672 -26.61 34.00 -32.47
N THR A 673 -27.04 32.74 -32.25
CA THR A 673 -28.41 32.40 -31.86
C THR A 673 -28.78 32.95 -30.48
N VAL A 674 -27.83 32.87 -29.53
CA VAL A 674 -28.00 33.38 -28.17
C VAL A 674 -27.96 34.91 -28.13
N ALA A 675 -27.16 35.58 -28.95
CA ALA A 675 -27.08 37.03 -29.02
C ALA A 675 -28.34 37.67 -29.60
N VAL A 676 -29.14 36.91 -30.34
CA VAL A 676 -30.40 37.38 -30.96
C VAL A 676 -31.63 37.09 -30.08
N SER A 677 -31.50 36.21 -29.09
CA SER A 677 -32.55 35.88 -28.11
C SER A 677 -32.43 36.72 -26.84
#